data_18b667db64998b4b609d93c2dc7d79f8
#
_entry.id   18b667db64998b4b609d93c2dc7d79f8
#
_cell.length_a   1.000
_cell.length_b   1.000
_cell.length_c   1.000
_cell.angle_alpha   90.00
_cell.angle_beta   90.00
_cell.angle_gamma   90.00
#
_symmetry.space_group_name_H-M   'P 1'
#
loop_
_entity.id
_entity.type
_entity.pdbx_description
1 polymer ?
#
loop_
_entity_poly.entity_id
_entity_poly.type
_entity_poly.pdbx_seq_one_letter_code
_entity_poly.pdbx_strand_id
1 'polypeptide(L)'
;MPAELTPMMRQYMEVKEKYKDCILFYRLGDFYEMFFEDALLASRELEIVLTGRDCGLEERAPMCGVPYHAVEIYASKLIEKGYKVAICEQMTDPKESKGLVEREVIRVMTPGTVIEESMLSERKNNYIVSVFLRDSDLGLAYCDVSTGAFYVYEYSGEKYTAELMDELCRIQPTEIVANDAIFLNELLTRKLQSEYYTQCYGNWAYEYTGAKQRLLNHFGVSTLSGFGCDDMPCAISAAGALIAYLEDTQKNSLCHIKRIRVMQRTKYMHIDANSRRNLELTQPLRADGSKKNTLLYLLDKTGTAMGGRLLRTWIDQPLQDPGDIDARLNSVDELLSKPIQRQELMTALDAIYDIERLCSRIAYSTVHARDCDCLRHSLEKLPGVITTLQWLKANEFQRIHGALDPMDDICALLTSAIIDNPPLSVKDGGIIRDGYNEELDKYRDAAKNGKTWLARMEAEEREKTGIKNLRISYNKVFGYYIEVTKAYQHLVPYNYQRKQTLANCERYITDELKELENTILGAEENCVTLEYKLFSELRSMLLGCIERLQNDAALIASLDVYCSMAQVAFENNYCRPKILTSGKIEITDGRHPVVEKNVKEGFVPNNTMMNARDDRLIILTGPNMAGKSTYMRQVALIVLMAHIGSFVPASAASITITDKIFTRVGASDSLASGQSTFMVEMSEMSNILNNATSNSLLIIDEIGRGTSTFDGLSIAWAVLEYIADKERCGAKTLFATHYHELTELEGKLQGIKNYRISVKEVGDDIIFLRKIVRGGADKSFGIQVARLAGLPQEVIKRAKDILHELEASDINIDHDSILDKANAGAPQQITLFGPASPDDIMQELRNVDVNSITPMEALNMIYDLHLRAKLR
;
A
#
# COMPACT_ATOMS: atom_id res chain seq x y z
N MET A 1 34.36 -41.01 -22.22
CA MET A 1 34.23 -39.61 -22.60
C MET A 1 33.79 -38.88 -21.35
N PRO A 2 34.30 -37.70 -20.98
CA PRO A 2 33.70 -36.99 -19.87
C PRO A 2 32.24 -36.75 -20.20
N ALA A 3 31.36 -37.00 -19.23
CA ALA A 3 29.92 -36.78 -19.35
C ALA A 3 29.69 -35.29 -19.66
N GLU A 4 29.21 -34.98 -20.86
CA GLU A 4 28.88 -33.63 -21.28
C GLU A 4 27.38 -33.39 -21.13
N LEU A 5 27.02 -32.23 -20.61
CA LEU A 5 25.63 -31.79 -20.56
C LEU A 5 24.98 -31.79 -21.94
N THR A 6 23.71 -32.20 -22.01
CA THR A 6 22.92 -32.10 -23.24
C THR A 6 22.88 -30.66 -23.74
N PRO A 7 22.73 -30.40 -25.06
CA PRO A 7 22.74 -29.05 -25.60
C PRO A 7 21.68 -28.13 -24.95
N MET A 8 20.51 -28.66 -24.60
CA MET A 8 19.44 -27.93 -23.92
C MET A 8 19.84 -27.57 -22.48
N MET A 9 20.49 -28.50 -21.73
CA MET A 9 20.96 -28.21 -20.37
C MET A 9 22.10 -27.20 -20.34
N ARG A 10 22.94 -27.21 -21.36
CA ARG A 10 23.99 -26.21 -21.53
C ARG A 10 23.38 -24.82 -21.72
N GLN A 11 22.40 -24.69 -22.60
CA GLN A 11 21.63 -23.42 -22.78
C GLN A 11 20.95 -22.98 -21.50
N TYR A 12 20.33 -23.91 -20.73
CA TYR A 12 19.74 -23.59 -19.42
C TYR A 12 20.80 -23.02 -18.46
N MET A 13 21.94 -23.65 -18.34
CA MET A 13 23.01 -23.18 -17.43
C MET A 13 23.60 -21.83 -17.86
N GLU A 14 23.71 -21.54 -19.14
CA GLU A 14 24.17 -20.26 -19.68
C GLU A 14 23.16 -19.13 -19.32
N VAL A 15 21.85 -19.41 -19.39
CA VAL A 15 20.83 -18.48 -18.96
C VAL A 15 20.85 -18.33 -17.45
N LYS A 16 20.91 -19.44 -16.70
CA LYS A 16 20.94 -19.41 -15.22
C LYS A 16 22.15 -18.65 -14.67
N GLU A 17 23.30 -18.73 -15.30
CA GLU A 17 24.52 -18.00 -14.93
C GLU A 17 24.29 -16.48 -14.90
N LYS A 18 23.44 -15.96 -15.80
CA LYS A 18 23.09 -14.53 -15.86
C LYS A 18 22.04 -14.14 -14.81
N TYR A 19 21.23 -15.10 -14.33
CA TYR A 19 20.11 -14.88 -13.40
C TYR A 19 20.22 -15.77 -12.15
N LYS A 20 21.43 -15.80 -11.53
CA LYS A 20 21.73 -16.66 -10.38
C LYS A 20 20.80 -16.46 -9.19
N ASP A 21 20.37 -15.23 -8.95
CA ASP A 21 19.51 -14.81 -7.86
C ASP A 21 17.99 -15.00 -8.12
N CYS A 22 17.63 -15.52 -9.29
CA CYS A 22 16.26 -15.77 -9.71
C CYS A 22 15.95 -17.26 -9.83
N ILE A 23 14.75 -17.69 -9.51
CA ILE A 23 14.23 -19.00 -9.89
C ILE A 23 13.90 -18.95 -11.38
N LEU A 24 14.56 -19.78 -12.20
CA LEU A 24 14.42 -19.73 -13.65
C LEU A 24 13.27 -20.64 -14.11
N PHE A 25 12.19 -20.03 -14.60
CA PHE A 25 11.08 -20.71 -15.27
C PHE A 25 11.40 -20.84 -16.76
N TYR A 26 11.88 -22.02 -17.13
CA TYR A 26 12.41 -22.28 -18.46
C TYR A 26 11.39 -22.96 -19.35
N ARG A 27 10.93 -22.33 -20.42
CA ARG A 27 9.86 -22.82 -21.29
C ARG A 27 10.28 -24.06 -22.08
N LEU A 28 9.56 -25.14 -21.91
CA LEU A 28 9.71 -26.38 -22.67
C LEU A 28 8.31 -26.92 -23.08
N GLY A 29 7.93 -26.65 -24.32
CA GLY A 29 6.60 -27.00 -24.82
C GLY A 29 5.49 -26.32 -24.01
N ASP A 30 4.59 -27.10 -23.40
CA ASP A 30 3.45 -26.58 -22.63
C ASP A 30 3.75 -26.35 -21.14
N PHE A 31 5.05 -26.50 -20.75
CA PHE A 31 5.46 -26.33 -19.36
C PHE A 31 6.57 -25.28 -19.21
N TYR A 32 6.62 -24.64 -18.04
CA TYR A 32 7.82 -24.03 -17.52
C TYR A 32 8.48 -25.03 -16.59
N GLU A 33 9.68 -25.46 -16.91
CA GLU A 33 10.44 -26.42 -16.14
C GLU A 33 11.58 -25.70 -15.39
N MET A 34 11.83 -26.11 -14.16
CA MET A 34 12.92 -25.68 -13.31
C MET A 34 13.85 -26.85 -13.07
N PHE A 35 15.16 -26.60 -12.99
CA PHE A 35 16.18 -27.64 -12.85
C PHE A 35 17.10 -27.35 -11.68
N PHE A 36 17.81 -28.39 -11.22
CA PHE A 36 18.85 -28.35 -10.18
C PHE A 36 18.32 -27.71 -8.88
N GLU A 37 19.03 -26.70 -8.35
CA GLU A 37 18.67 -26.02 -7.11
C GLU A 37 17.31 -25.31 -7.19
N ASP A 38 17.00 -24.71 -8.34
CA ASP A 38 15.71 -24.08 -8.58
C ASP A 38 14.55 -25.08 -8.46
N ALA A 39 14.74 -26.31 -8.96
CA ALA A 39 13.74 -27.36 -8.85
C ALA A 39 13.52 -27.81 -7.41
N LEU A 40 14.60 -27.97 -6.64
CA LEU A 40 14.53 -28.35 -5.22
C LEU A 40 13.81 -27.27 -4.41
N LEU A 41 14.15 -26.02 -4.65
CA LEU A 41 13.53 -24.87 -3.99
C LEU A 41 12.07 -24.74 -4.38
N ALA A 42 11.78 -24.67 -5.67
CA ALA A 42 10.42 -24.48 -6.17
C ALA A 42 9.49 -25.64 -5.80
N SER A 43 9.97 -26.89 -5.86
CA SER A 43 9.19 -28.06 -5.44
C SER A 43 8.75 -27.95 -3.99
N ARG A 44 9.63 -27.52 -3.09
CA ARG A 44 9.35 -27.32 -1.67
C ARG A 44 8.38 -26.16 -1.44
N GLU A 45 8.66 -25.01 -2.05
CA GLU A 45 7.89 -23.78 -1.79
C GLU A 45 6.50 -23.79 -2.43
N LEU A 46 6.34 -24.49 -3.57
CA LEU A 46 5.09 -24.60 -4.31
C LEU A 46 4.30 -25.88 -4.01
N GLU A 47 4.91 -26.83 -3.25
CA GLU A 47 4.34 -28.14 -2.94
C GLU A 47 4.02 -28.95 -4.23
N ILE A 48 4.91 -28.87 -5.24
CA ILE A 48 4.78 -29.61 -6.50
C ILE A 48 5.74 -30.79 -6.55
N VAL A 49 5.41 -31.75 -7.39
CA VAL A 49 6.18 -33.00 -7.50
C VAL A 49 7.58 -32.74 -8.08
N LEU A 50 8.60 -33.20 -7.36
CA LEU A 50 9.97 -33.25 -7.84
C LEU A 50 10.18 -34.53 -8.65
N THR A 51 10.71 -34.39 -9.85
CA THR A 51 11.06 -35.49 -10.77
C THR A 51 12.53 -35.38 -11.19
N GLY A 52 13.00 -36.17 -12.14
CA GLY A 52 14.36 -36.08 -12.67
C GLY A 52 14.36 -36.18 -14.19
N ARG A 53 15.21 -35.36 -14.83
CA ARG A 53 15.42 -35.35 -16.29
C ARG A 53 16.83 -35.78 -16.63
N ASP A 54 16.98 -36.52 -17.72
CA ASP A 54 18.29 -36.85 -18.26
C ASP A 54 18.99 -35.58 -18.74
N CYS A 55 20.16 -35.32 -18.20
CA CYS A 55 20.98 -34.15 -18.47
C CYS A 55 22.27 -34.44 -19.17
N GLY A 56 22.59 -35.74 -19.49
CA GLY A 56 23.83 -36.20 -20.05
C GLY A 56 24.92 -36.56 -19.02
N LEU A 57 24.62 -36.40 -17.72
CA LEU A 57 25.45 -36.85 -16.60
C LEU A 57 24.98 -38.22 -16.09
N GLU A 58 25.75 -38.86 -15.22
CA GLU A 58 25.38 -40.14 -14.62
C GLU A 58 24.12 -40.01 -13.73
N GLU A 59 23.95 -38.88 -13.04
CA GLU A 59 22.76 -38.58 -12.26
C GLU A 59 21.81 -37.72 -13.06
N ARG A 60 20.48 -37.99 -12.88
CA ARG A 60 19.44 -37.19 -13.50
C ARG A 60 19.35 -35.84 -12.79
N ALA A 61 19.23 -34.76 -13.55
CA ALA A 61 18.98 -33.43 -12.99
C ALA A 61 17.63 -33.39 -12.25
N PRO A 62 17.55 -32.97 -10.97
CA PRO A 62 16.29 -32.68 -10.34
C PRO A 62 15.48 -31.71 -11.19
N MET A 63 14.19 -31.97 -11.35
CA MET A 63 13.29 -31.18 -12.19
C MET A 63 11.91 -31.10 -11.54
N CYS A 64 11.30 -29.95 -11.61
CA CYS A 64 9.85 -29.76 -11.43
C CYS A 64 9.33 -28.82 -12.51
N GLY A 65 8.01 -28.80 -12.71
CA GLY A 65 7.44 -27.97 -13.77
C GLY A 65 6.01 -27.57 -13.49
N VAL A 66 5.59 -26.46 -14.08
CA VAL A 66 4.25 -25.91 -13.99
C VAL A 66 3.69 -25.70 -15.40
N PRO A 67 2.38 -25.89 -15.63
CA PRO A 67 1.77 -25.61 -16.91
C PRO A 67 1.93 -24.13 -17.28
N TYR A 68 2.24 -23.81 -18.54
CA TYR A 68 2.52 -22.43 -18.93
C TYR A 68 1.35 -21.47 -18.68
N HIS A 69 0.11 -21.94 -18.85
CA HIS A 69 -1.09 -21.13 -18.62
C HIS A 69 -1.38 -20.85 -17.13
N ALA A 70 -0.67 -21.54 -16.22
CA ALA A 70 -0.81 -21.34 -14.79
C ALA A 70 0.42 -20.65 -14.16
N VAL A 71 1.37 -20.16 -14.98
CA VAL A 71 2.62 -19.56 -14.52
C VAL A 71 2.42 -18.44 -13.50
N GLU A 72 1.44 -17.58 -13.72
CA GLU A 72 1.14 -16.45 -12.83
C GLU A 72 0.80 -16.89 -11.41
N ILE A 73 0.01 -17.95 -11.25
CA ILE A 73 -0.41 -18.48 -9.94
C ILE A 73 0.79 -19.01 -9.15
N TYR A 74 1.70 -19.71 -9.83
CA TYR A 74 2.88 -20.28 -9.19
C TYR A 74 3.97 -19.21 -8.93
N ALA A 75 4.17 -18.29 -9.87
CA ALA A 75 5.07 -17.17 -9.70
C ALA A 75 4.64 -16.27 -8.52
N SER A 76 3.34 -15.97 -8.38
CA SER A 76 2.79 -15.21 -7.25
C SER A 76 3.20 -15.79 -5.92
N LYS A 77 3.04 -17.10 -5.73
CA LYS A 77 3.42 -17.78 -4.48
C LYS A 77 4.90 -17.66 -4.13
N LEU A 78 5.77 -17.67 -5.14
CA LEU A 78 7.20 -17.50 -4.93
C LEU A 78 7.55 -16.05 -4.61
N ILE A 79 6.94 -15.10 -5.32
CA ILE A 79 7.15 -13.66 -5.11
C ILE A 79 6.65 -13.23 -3.73
N GLU A 80 5.49 -13.72 -3.27
CA GLU A 80 4.97 -13.47 -1.92
C GLU A 80 5.92 -13.96 -0.81
N LYS A 81 6.70 -15.00 -1.11
CA LYS A 81 7.76 -15.52 -0.23
C LYS A 81 9.10 -14.81 -0.38
N GLY A 82 9.18 -13.77 -1.22
CA GLY A 82 10.38 -12.95 -1.44
C GLY A 82 11.37 -13.51 -2.48
N TYR A 83 10.98 -14.49 -3.30
CA TYR A 83 11.83 -14.98 -4.38
C TYR A 83 11.61 -14.18 -5.66
N LYS A 84 12.67 -14.04 -6.48
CA LYS A 84 12.58 -13.51 -7.84
C LYS A 84 12.35 -14.65 -8.82
N VAL A 85 11.56 -14.41 -9.84
CA VAL A 85 11.24 -15.39 -10.88
C VAL A 85 11.63 -14.83 -12.25
N ALA A 86 12.54 -15.51 -12.95
CA ALA A 86 12.92 -15.17 -14.32
C ALA A 86 12.10 -16.02 -15.31
N ILE A 87 11.33 -15.38 -16.17
CA ILE A 87 10.53 -16.05 -17.20
C ILE A 87 11.33 -16.14 -18.50
N CYS A 88 11.67 -17.37 -18.88
CA CYS A 88 12.43 -17.66 -20.09
C CYS A 88 11.53 -18.30 -21.16
N GLU A 89 11.33 -17.59 -22.27
CA GLU A 89 10.47 -18.00 -23.38
C GLU A 89 11.24 -18.50 -24.60
N GLN A 90 10.55 -19.26 -25.45
CA GLN A 90 11.02 -19.71 -26.74
C GLN A 90 10.85 -18.58 -27.76
N MET A 91 11.97 -18.12 -28.36
CA MET A 91 11.99 -17.02 -29.32
C MET A 91 11.74 -17.45 -30.75
N THR A 92 11.95 -18.75 -31.06
CA THR A 92 11.74 -19.34 -32.40
C THR A 92 10.67 -20.42 -32.36
N ASP A 93 9.87 -20.54 -33.41
CA ASP A 93 8.90 -21.64 -33.52
C ASP A 93 9.63 -22.99 -33.63
N PRO A 94 9.32 -23.96 -32.76
CA PRO A 94 9.92 -25.30 -32.81
C PRO A 94 9.76 -25.99 -34.17
N LYS A 95 8.72 -25.64 -34.96
CA LYS A 95 8.44 -26.21 -36.29
C LYS A 95 9.37 -25.67 -37.38
N GLU A 96 9.89 -24.44 -37.20
CA GLU A 96 10.74 -23.75 -38.17
C GLU A 96 12.23 -23.89 -37.85
N SER A 97 12.61 -24.23 -36.61
CA SER A 97 14.00 -24.35 -36.19
C SER A 97 14.61 -25.68 -36.58
N LYS A 98 15.68 -25.67 -37.40
CA LYS A 98 16.47 -26.85 -37.77
C LYS A 98 17.50 -27.28 -36.67
N GLY A 99 17.34 -26.84 -35.44
CA GLY A 99 18.26 -27.06 -34.34
C GLY A 99 17.66 -26.82 -32.95
N LEU A 100 18.52 -26.39 -32.02
CA LEU A 100 18.06 -26.04 -30.68
C LEU A 100 17.23 -24.74 -30.75
N VAL A 101 16.01 -24.77 -30.17
CA VAL A 101 15.15 -23.57 -30.06
C VAL A 101 15.87 -22.53 -29.22
N GLU A 102 15.96 -21.30 -29.72
CA GLU A 102 16.52 -20.18 -28.99
C GLU A 102 15.56 -19.73 -27.88
N ARG A 103 16.11 -19.45 -26.70
CA ARG A 103 15.34 -19.03 -25.51
C ARG A 103 16.01 -17.85 -24.83
N GLU A 104 15.21 -16.89 -24.45
CA GLU A 104 15.66 -15.70 -23.73
C GLU A 104 14.77 -15.41 -22.54
N VAL A 105 15.33 -14.76 -21.52
CA VAL A 105 14.55 -14.22 -20.41
C VAL A 105 13.85 -12.95 -20.90
N ILE A 106 12.54 -13.05 -21.01
CA ILE A 106 11.69 -11.93 -21.47
C ILE A 106 11.30 -11.00 -20.31
N ARG A 107 11.42 -11.48 -19.07
CA ARG A 107 11.03 -10.73 -17.88
C ARG A 107 11.57 -11.36 -16.60
N VAL A 108 11.92 -10.52 -15.63
CA VAL A 108 12.17 -10.91 -14.23
C VAL A 108 11.05 -10.33 -13.37
N MET A 109 10.31 -11.19 -12.69
CA MET A 109 9.23 -10.82 -11.79
C MET A 109 9.78 -10.68 -10.36
N THR A 110 9.56 -9.53 -9.75
CA THR A 110 9.93 -9.21 -8.37
C THR A 110 8.72 -8.60 -7.64
N PRO A 111 8.70 -8.52 -6.30
CA PRO A 111 7.54 -7.96 -5.57
C PRO A 111 7.09 -6.57 -6.05
N GLY A 112 8.04 -5.70 -6.42
CA GLY A 112 7.76 -4.32 -6.88
C GLY A 112 7.48 -4.18 -8.37
N THR A 113 7.74 -5.21 -9.18
CA THR A 113 7.62 -5.14 -10.64
C THR A 113 6.46 -5.96 -11.21
N VAL A 114 5.59 -6.47 -10.36
CA VAL A 114 4.36 -7.19 -10.74
C VAL A 114 3.37 -6.25 -11.41
N ILE A 115 2.77 -6.72 -12.52
CA ILE A 115 1.73 -6.01 -13.28
C ILE A 115 0.44 -6.84 -13.44
N GLU A 116 0.48 -8.12 -13.11
CA GLU A 116 -0.64 -9.05 -13.19
C GLU A 116 -1.69 -8.68 -12.14
N GLU A 117 -2.95 -8.57 -12.59
CA GLU A 117 -4.07 -8.18 -11.73
C GLU A 117 -4.31 -9.18 -10.60
N SER A 118 -4.11 -10.48 -10.86
CA SER A 118 -4.24 -11.56 -9.88
C SER A 118 -3.27 -11.45 -8.69
N MET A 119 -2.14 -10.73 -8.88
CA MET A 119 -1.09 -10.53 -7.86
C MET A 119 -1.16 -9.17 -7.17
N LEU A 120 -1.99 -8.26 -7.65
CA LEU A 120 -2.08 -6.89 -7.17
C LEU A 120 -3.33 -6.68 -6.33
N SER A 121 -3.20 -5.92 -5.25
CA SER A 121 -4.37 -5.39 -4.55
C SER A 121 -5.01 -4.27 -5.38
N GLU A 122 -6.32 -4.35 -5.66
CA GLU A 122 -7.01 -3.39 -6.52
C GLU A 122 -6.89 -1.94 -6.04
N ARG A 123 -7.12 -1.72 -4.74
CA ARG A 123 -7.20 -0.39 -4.11
C ARG A 123 -5.90 0.04 -3.41
N LYS A 124 -4.77 -0.60 -3.73
CA LYS A 124 -3.45 -0.24 -3.22
C LYS A 124 -2.44 -0.18 -4.35
N ASN A 125 -1.59 0.84 -4.34
CA ASN A 125 -0.45 0.95 -5.23
C ASN A 125 0.62 -0.10 -4.89
N ASN A 126 1.35 -0.55 -5.90
CA ASN A 126 2.48 -1.48 -5.76
C ASN A 126 3.79 -0.74 -6.01
N TYR A 127 4.27 -0.01 -4.99
CA TYR A 127 5.45 0.81 -5.13
C TYR A 127 6.74 0.02 -5.00
N ILE A 128 7.66 0.26 -5.94
CA ILE A 128 9.09 -0.02 -5.81
C ILE A 128 9.81 1.29 -5.51
N VAL A 129 10.76 1.29 -4.57
CA VAL A 129 11.53 2.46 -4.16
C VAL A 129 13.00 2.25 -4.47
N SER A 130 13.63 3.24 -5.10
CA SER A 130 15.08 3.36 -5.23
C SER A 130 15.60 4.37 -4.22
N VAL A 131 16.59 3.96 -3.43
CA VAL A 131 17.22 4.78 -2.38
C VAL A 131 18.68 5.03 -2.75
N PHE A 132 19.05 6.29 -2.80
CA PHE A 132 20.43 6.73 -2.98
C PHE A 132 20.89 7.55 -1.78
N LEU A 133 21.95 7.11 -1.13
CA LEU A 133 22.58 7.83 -0.03
C LEU A 133 23.99 8.22 -0.42
N ARG A 134 24.31 9.52 -0.23
CA ARG A 134 25.66 10.07 -0.38
C ARG A 134 25.93 11.01 0.80
N ASP A 135 26.80 10.60 1.68
CA ASP A 135 27.07 11.28 2.96
C ASP A 135 25.79 11.43 3.80
N SER A 136 25.24 12.63 3.89
CA SER A 136 23.95 12.93 4.56
C SER A 136 22.84 13.32 3.58
N ASP A 137 23.10 13.27 2.29
CA ASP A 137 22.15 13.58 1.22
C ASP A 137 21.42 12.31 0.78
N LEU A 138 20.10 12.33 0.89
CA LEU A 138 19.21 11.22 0.58
C LEU A 138 18.41 11.55 -0.67
N GLY A 139 18.53 10.72 -1.70
CA GLY A 139 17.67 10.72 -2.87
C GLY A 139 16.71 9.52 -2.85
N LEU A 140 15.44 9.78 -3.10
CA LEU A 140 14.42 8.75 -3.25
C LEU A 140 13.74 8.88 -4.60
N ALA A 141 13.52 7.74 -5.26
CA ALA A 141 12.61 7.65 -6.39
C ALA A 141 11.69 6.45 -6.17
N TYR A 142 10.39 6.59 -6.45
CA TYR A 142 9.48 5.47 -6.34
C TYR A 142 8.49 5.45 -7.50
N CYS A 143 8.15 4.23 -7.90
CA CYS A 143 7.30 3.98 -9.05
C CYS A 143 6.28 2.89 -8.73
N ASP A 144 5.07 3.05 -9.22
CA ASP A 144 4.11 1.95 -9.39
C ASP A 144 4.10 1.56 -10.86
N VAL A 145 4.74 0.44 -11.17
CA VAL A 145 4.88 -0.07 -12.55
C VAL A 145 3.52 -0.41 -13.16
N SER A 146 2.53 -0.79 -12.33
CA SER A 146 1.20 -1.13 -12.80
C SER A 146 0.35 0.07 -13.22
N THR A 147 0.68 1.29 -12.76
CA THR A 147 -0.04 2.53 -13.09
C THR A 147 0.79 3.54 -13.86
N GLY A 148 2.12 3.40 -13.85
CA GLY A 148 3.06 4.35 -14.44
C GLY A 148 3.31 5.61 -13.59
N ALA A 149 2.85 5.62 -12.35
CA ALA A 149 3.11 6.72 -11.41
C ALA A 149 4.57 6.73 -10.96
N PHE A 150 5.29 7.85 -11.18
CA PHE A 150 6.71 7.98 -10.87
C PHE A 150 6.97 9.27 -10.09
N TYR A 151 7.61 9.14 -8.94
CA TYR A 151 7.87 10.24 -8.00
C TYR A 151 9.34 10.30 -7.61
N VAL A 152 9.81 11.52 -7.30
CA VAL A 152 11.15 11.77 -6.79
C VAL A 152 11.11 12.67 -5.55
N TYR A 153 12.05 12.47 -4.65
CA TYR A 153 12.21 13.23 -3.42
C TYR A 153 13.69 13.32 -3.06
N GLU A 154 14.11 14.47 -2.51
CA GLU A 154 15.46 14.70 -2.00
C GLU A 154 15.42 15.32 -0.63
N TYR A 155 16.32 14.89 0.24
CA TYR A 155 16.53 15.44 1.57
C TYR A 155 18.03 15.55 1.85
N SER A 156 18.45 16.70 2.41
CA SER A 156 19.81 16.95 2.85
C SER A 156 19.83 17.27 4.33
N GLY A 157 20.59 16.51 5.12
CA GLY A 157 20.73 16.75 6.55
C GLY A 157 20.99 15.49 7.38
N GLU A 158 21.46 15.69 8.60
CA GLU A 158 21.88 14.62 9.52
C GLU A 158 20.74 13.65 9.91
N LYS A 159 19.47 14.07 9.80
CA LYS A 159 18.30 13.27 10.16
C LYS A 159 17.82 12.35 9.01
N TYR A 160 18.64 12.09 7.98
CA TYR A 160 18.26 11.33 6.80
C TYR A 160 17.67 9.94 7.13
N THR A 161 18.14 9.28 8.18
CA THR A 161 17.62 7.96 8.59
C THR A 161 16.16 8.03 9.03
N ALA A 162 15.81 9.03 9.86
CA ALA A 162 14.43 9.22 10.31
C ALA A 162 13.53 9.61 9.13
N GLU A 163 14.02 10.51 8.29
CA GLU A 163 13.34 10.94 7.07
C GLU A 163 13.04 9.78 6.11
N LEU A 164 14.04 8.93 5.88
CA LEU A 164 13.88 7.73 5.06
C LEU A 164 12.80 6.81 5.63
N MET A 165 12.82 6.54 6.94
CA MET A 165 11.84 5.65 7.57
C MET A 165 10.42 6.24 7.53
N ASP A 166 10.25 7.54 7.72
CA ASP A 166 8.95 8.21 7.62
C ASP A 166 8.39 8.13 6.20
N GLU A 167 9.23 8.37 5.18
CA GLU A 167 8.82 8.26 3.78
C GLU A 167 8.51 6.80 3.38
N LEU A 168 9.32 5.82 3.80
CA LEU A 168 9.03 4.41 3.54
C LEU A 168 7.73 3.94 4.21
N CYS A 169 7.47 4.40 5.44
CA CYS A 169 6.20 4.11 6.12
C CYS A 169 5.01 4.73 5.39
N ARG A 170 5.16 5.92 4.80
CA ARG A 170 4.14 6.58 3.97
C ARG A 170 3.91 5.83 2.65
N ILE A 171 4.98 5.53 1.93
CA ILE A 171 4.94 4.87 0.62
C ILE A 171 4.50 3.42 0.74
N GLN A 172 4.91 2.72 1.80
CA GLN A 172 4.69 1.29 2.02
C GLN A 172 5.13 0.44 0.82
N PRO A 173 6.42 0.54 0.41
CA PRO A 173 6.90 -0.16 -0.76
C PRO A 173 6.87 -1.67 -0.57
N THR A 174 6.67 -2.39 -1.66
CA THR A 174 6.80 -3.85 -1.71
C THR A 174 8.25 -4.28 -1.96
N GLU A 175 9.05 -3.37 -2.54
CA GLU A 175 10.45 -3.62 -2.85
C GLU A 175 11.28 -2.34 -2.73
N ILE A 176 12.49 -2.47 -2.19
CA ILE A 176 13.48 -1.41 -2.10
C ILE A 176 14.76 -1.84 -2.82
N VAL A 177 15.23 -1.01 -3.73
CA VAL A 177 16.57 -1.11 -4.32
C VAL A 177 17.43 0.05 -3.82
N ALA A 178 18.65 -0.22 -3.37
CA ALA A 178 19.49 0.80 -2.78
C ALA A 178 20.95 0.67 -3.20
N ASN A 179 21.70 1.78 -3.12
CA ASN A 179 23.13 1.77 -3.34
C ASN A 179 23.89 1.18 -2.13
N ASP A 180 25.17 0.82 -2.32
CA ASP A 180 26.00 0.18 -1.30
C ASP A 180 26.07 1.00 0.01
N ALA A 181 26.01 2.33 -0.06
CA ALA A 181 26.13 3.20 1.12
C ALA A 181 25.05 2.92 2.19
N ILE A 182 23.86 2.51 1.78
CA ILE A 182 22.79 2.09 2.71
C ILE A 182 23.20 0.84 3.47
N PHE A 183 23.84 -0.13 2.79
CA PHE A 183 24.21 -1.42 3.38
C PHE A 183 25.46 -1.34 4.28
N LEU A 184 26.25 -0.26 4.19
CA LEU A 184 27.34 0.00 5.13
C LEU A 184 26.82 0.38 6.53
N ASN A 185 25.61 0.86 6.67
CA ASN A 185 24.98 1.12 7.96
C ASN A 185 24.20 -0.12 8.42
N GLU A 186 24.84 -0.97 9.24
CA GLU A 186 24.24 -2.23 9.71
C GLU A 186 22.88 -2.06 10.40
N LEU A 187 22.71 -1.03 11.23
CA LEU A 187 21.47 -0.81 11.96
C LEU A 187 20.32 -0.46 11.01
N LEU A 188 20.58 0.42 10.06
CA LEU A 188 19.61 0.80 9.03
C LEU A 188 19.27 -0.40 8.14
N THR A 189 20.29 -1.15 7.70
CA THR A 189 20.11 -2.34 6.87
C THR A 189 19.25 -3.39 7.56
N ARG A 190 19.53 -3.73 8.82
CA ARG A 190 18.72 -4.68 9.59
C ARG A 190 17.27 -4.22 9.70
N LYS A 191 17.03 -2.94 9.96
CA LYS A 191 15.70 -2.38 10.07
C LYS A 191 14.96 -2.44 8.73
N LEU A 192 15.60 -2.06 7.62
CA LEU A 192 15.01 -2.13 6.29
C LEU A 192 14.67 -3.57 5.90
N GLN A 193 15.60 -4.51 6.10
CA GLN A 193 15.39 -5.92 5.76
C GLN A 193 14.38 -6.65 6.64
N SER A 194 14.12 -6.15 7.87
CA SER A 194 13.08 -6.71 8.73
C SER A 194 11.67 -6.30 8.32
N GLU A 195 11.52 -5.16 7.67
CA GLU A 195 10.21 -4.58 7.32
C GLU A 195 9.89 -4.66 5.82
N TYR A 196 10.92 -4.66 4.95
CA TYR A 196 10.78 -4.56 3.50
C TYR A 196 11.68 -5.54 2.76
N TYR A 197 11.24 -5.99 1.60
CA TYR A 197 12.12 -6.69 0.67
C TYR A 197 13.14 -5.71 0.11
N THR A 198 14.38 -5.79 0.57
CA THR A 198 15.45 -4.82 0.28
C THR A 198 16.63 -5.49 -0.37
N GLN A 199 17.12 -4.93 -1.47
CA GLN A 199 18.27 -5.44 -2.21
C GLN A 199 19.26 -4.35 -2.60
N CYS A 200 20.51 -4.71 -2.72
CA CYS A 200 21.54 -3.86 -3.30
C CYS A 200 21.45 -3.87 -4.83
N TYR A 201 21.55 -2.70 -5.45
CA TYR A 201 21.66 -2.56 -6.89
C TYR A 201 22.94 -1.79 -7.24
N GLY A 202 23.61 -2.18 -8.30
CA GLY A 202 24.97 -1.73 -8.59
C GLY A 202 25.18 -0.22 -8.61
N ASN A 203 26.22 0.27 -7.97
CA ASN A 203 26.53 1.70 -7.85
C ASN A 203 26.64 2.45 -9.19
N TRP A 204 27.01 1.73 -10.26
CA TRP A 204 27.07 2.30 -11.62
C TRP A 204 25.73 2.90 -12.08
N ALA A 205 24.62 2.34 -11.61
CA ALA A 205 23.28 2.81 -11.98
C ALA A 205 22.96 4.17 -11.34
N TYR A 206 23.56 4.46 -10.18
CA TYR A 206 23.37 5.69 -9.41
C TYR A 206 24.34 6.81 -9.78
N GLU A 207 25.29 6.56 -10.70
CA GLU A 207 26.21 7.60 -11.16
C GLU A 207 25.40 8.72 -11.83
N TYR A 208 25.58 9.96 -11.35
CA TYR A 208 24.72 11.11 -11.70
C TYR A 208 24.61 11.36 -13.20
N THR A 209 25.76 11.35 -13.91
CA THR A 209 25.79 11.65 -15.35
C THR A 209 25.04 10.59 -16.14
N GLY A 210 25.30 9.32 -15.85
CA GLY A 210 24.62 8.18 -16.46
C GLY A 210 23.13 8.15 -16.12
N ALA A 211 22.79 8.37 -14.86
CA ALA A 211 21.40 8.42 -14.37
C ALA A 211 20.62 9.55 -15.05
N LYS A 212 21.17 10.76 -15.09
CA LYS A 212 20.55 11.90 -15.79
C LYS A 212 20.35 11.63 -17.28
N GLN A 213 21.36 11.10 -17.97
CA GLN A 213 21.25 10.80 -19.40
C GLN A 213 20.18 9.74 -19.68
N ARG A 214 20.07 8.72 -18.82
CA ARG A 214 19.03 7.68 -18.92
C ARG A 214 17.63 8.28 -18.80
N LEU A 215 17.41 9.19 -17.84
CA LEU A 215 16.14 9.90 -17.68
C LEU A 215 15.82 10.77 -18.90
N LEU A 216 16.79 11.55 -19.41
CA LEU A 216 16.60 12.37 -20.61
C LEU A 216 16.19 11.52 -21.82
N ASN A 217 16.84 10.38 -22.01
CA ASN A 217 16.54 9.43 -23.09
C ASN A 217 15.15 8.82 -22.91
N HIS A 218 14.81 8.38 -21.69
CA HIS A 218 13.53 7.74 -21.41
C HIS A 218 12.35 8.69 -21.64
N PHE A 219 12.44 9.93 -21.17
CA PHE A 219 11.36 10.92 -21.32
C PHE A 219 11.41 11.67 -22.65
N GLY A 220 12.45 11.48 -23.47
CA GLY A 220 12.63 12.14 -24.75
C GLY A 220 12.79 13.67 -24.65
N VAL A 221 13.41 14.15 -23.56
CA VAL A 221 13.58 15.58 -23.27
C VAL A 221 15.05 15.97 -23.24
N SER A 222 15.33 17.23 -23.50
CA SER A 222 16.71 17.79 -23.47
C SER A 222 17.14 18.23 -22.07
N THR A 223 16.19 18.52 -21.18
CA THR A 223 16.43 18.94 -19.80
C THR A 223 15.35 18.38 -18.88
N LEU A 224 15.67 18.22 -17.58
CA LEU A 224 14.72 17.81 -16.56
C LEU A 224 13.99 19.00 -15.90
N SER A 225 14.28 20.24 -16.32
CA SER A 225 13.70 21.47 -15.74
C SER A 225 12.17 21.48 -15.84
N GLY A 226 11.61 20.92 -16.92
CA GLY A 226 10.15 20.79 -17.08
C GLY A 226 9.47 19.93 -16.02
N PHE A 227 10.21 19.04 -15.36
CA PHE A 227 9.73 18.23 -14.25
C PHE A 227 10.02 18.86 -12.88
N GLY A 228 10.86 19.92 -12.81
CA GLY A 228 11.21 20.62 -11.57
C GLY A 228 12.19 19.87 -10.67
N CYS A 229 13.04 18.97 -11.20
CA CYS A 229 14.00 18.18 -10.46
C CYS A 229 15.47 18.39 -10.81
N ASP A 230 15.79 19.39 -11.67
CA ASP A 230 17.19 19.64 -12.11
C ASP A 230 18.16 19.93 -10.94
N ASP A 231 17.68 20.57 -9.87
CA ASP A 231 18.46 20.93 -8.68
C ASP A 231 18.46 19.82 -7.60
N MET A 232 18.09 18.60 -7.95
CA MET A 232 17.94 17.46 -7.05
C MET A 232 18.88 16.30 -7.47
N PRO A 233 20.20 16.41 -7.29
CA PRO A 233 21.16 15.46 -7.86
C PRO A 233 21.02 14.05 -7.27
N CYS A 234 20.71 13.91 -5.98
CA CYS A 234 20.53 12.62 -5.35
C CYS A 234 19.21 11.96 -5.78
N ALA A 235 18.14 12.74 -5.94
CA ALA A 235 16.88 12.25 -6.47
C ALA A 235 17.01 11.80 -7.95
N ILE A 236 17.77 12.54 -8.77
CA ILE A 236 18.10 12.16 -10.15
C ILE A 236 18.86 10.84 -10.19
N SER A 237 19.86 10.67 -9.31
CA SER A 237 20.63 9.42 -9.20
C SER A 237 19.72 8.25 -8.84
N ALA A 238 18.85 8.41 -7.83
CA ALA A 238 17.89 7.39 -7.44
C ALA A 238 16.88 7.07 -8.57
N ALA A 239 16.37 8.11 -9.27
CA ALA A 239 15.42 7.94 -10.37
C ALA A 239 16.04 7.23 -11.57
N GLY A 240 17.26 7.59 -11.96
CA GLY A 240 17.97 6.94 -13.05
C GLY A 240 18.32 5.49 -12.74
N ALA A 241 18.66 5.18 -11.49
CA ALA A 241 18.88 3.81 -11.05
C ALA A 241 17.57 3.00 -11.05
N LEU A 242 16.44 3.61 -10.67
CA LEU A 242 15.13 2.95 -10.73
C LEU A 242 14.73 2.60 -12.16
N ILE A 243 14.90 3.52 -13.12
CA ILE A 243 14.63 3.22 -14.53
C ILE A 243 15.54 2.11 -15.04
N ALA A 244 16.86 2.12 -14.70
CA ALA A 244 17.77 1.04 -15.07
C ALA A 244 17.30 -0.32 -14.53
N TYR A 245 16.91 -0.37 -13.27
CA TYR A 245 16.39 -1.58 -12.64
C TYR A 245 15.10 -2.08 -13.32
N LEU A 246 14.20 -1.18 -13.66
CA LEU A 246 12.96 -1.53 -14.36
C LEU A 246 13.24 -2.02 -15.80
N GLU A 247 14.18 -1.41 -16.53
CA GLU A 247 14.64 -1.87 -17.85
C GLU A 247 15.26 -3.27 -17.76
N ASP A 248 16.10 -3.51 -16.75
CA ASP A 248 16.73 -4.82 -16.52
C ASP A 248 15.73 -5.93 -16.19
N THR A 249 14.68 -5.59 -15.44
CA THR A 249 13.69 -6.58 -14.98
C THR A 249 12.57 -6.80 -15.97
N GLN A 250 12.06 -5.73 -16.60
CA GLN A 250 10.90 -5.82 -17.49
C GLN A 250 11.27 -6.17 -18.93
N LYS A 251 12.51 -5.86 -19.37
CA LYS A 251 13.01 -6.13 -20.74
C LYS A 251 12.17 -5.52 -21.87
N ASN A 252 11.13 -4.78 -21.53
CA ASN A 252 10.18 -4.14 -22.43
C ASN A 252 10.18 -2.61 -22.25
N SER A 253 9.52 -1.92 -23.16
CA SER A 253 9.40 -0.46 -23.10
C SER A 253 8.59 -0.01 -21.88
N LEU A 254 9.14 0.93 -21.13
CA LEU A 254 8.48 1.60 -20.00
C LEU A 254 7.65 2.82 -20.46
N CYS A 255 7.09 2.78 -21.67
CA CYS A 255 6.48 3.94 -22.34
C CYS A 255 5.27 4.53 -21.65
N HIS A 256 4.66 3.82 -20.69
CA HIS A 256 3.56 4.31 -19.86
C HIS A 256 4.03 5.18 -18.68
N ILE A 257 5.33 5.15 -18.34
CA ILE A 257 5.93 6.09 -17.37
C ILE A 257 6.27 7.37 -18.12
N LYS A 258 5.36 8.34 -18.11
CA LYS A 258 5.45 9.57 -18.94
C LYS A 258 5.96 10.79 -18.19
N ARG A 259 5.88 10.83 -16.86
CA ARG A 259 6.15 12.04 -16.08
C ARG A 259 6.85 11.73 -14.77
N ILE A 260 7.79 12.59 -14.39
CA ILE A 260 8.34 12.65 -13.03
C ILE A 260 7.51 13.66 -12.24
N ARG A 261 7.10 13.25 -11.03
CA ARG A 261 6.43 14.13 -10.07
C ARG A 261 7.36 14.38 -8.89
N VAL A 262 7.71 15.65 -8.68
CA VAL A 262 8.52 16.04 -7.52
C VAL A 262 7.65 16.12 -6.27
N MET A 263 8.01 15.36 -5.25
CA MET A 263 7.37 15.43 -3.94
C MET A 263 7.88 16.66 -3.18
N GLN A 264 6.97 17.61 -2.97
CA GLN A 264 7.24 18.82 -2.19
C GLN A 264 6.63 18.65 -0.79
N ARG A 265 7.46 18.35 0.20
CA ARG A 265 7.01 18.13 1.59
C ARG A 265 6.24 19.32 2.16
N THR A 266 6.59 20.53 1.76
CA THR A 266 5.94 21.77 2.22
C THR A 266 4.49 21.92 1.79
N LYS A 267 4.03 21.15 0.78
CA LYS A 267 2.62 21.17 0.36
C LYS A 267 1.72 20.31 1.22
N TYR A 268 2.29 19.37 1.97
CA TYR A 268 1.53 18.37 2.69
C TYR A 268 1.83 18.41 4.19
N MET A 269 0.79 18.15 4.99
CA MET A 269 0.93 17.97 6.42
C MET A 269 1.81 16.75 6.70
N HIS A 270 2.82 16.92 7.53
CA HIS A 270 3.67 15.82 7.95
C HIS A 270 3.02 14.99 9.06
N ILE A 271 3.00 13.69 8.86
CA ILE A 271 2.52 12.70 9.83
C ILE A 271 3.60 11.62 9.92
N ASP A 272 4.25 11.49 11.05
CA ASP A 272 5.29 10.49 11.25
C ASP A 272 4.73 9.05 11.26
N ALA A 273 5.61 8.06 11.15
CA ALA A 273 5.25 6.65 11.08
C ALA A 273 4.39 6.20 12.27
N ASN A 274 4.75 6.63 13.50
CA ASN A 274 4.02 6.28 14.70
C ASN A 274 2.61 6.90 14.72
N SER A 275 2.48 8.16 14.30
CA SER A 275 1.19 8.84 14.23
C SER A 275 0.26 8.22 13.21
N ARG A 276 0.76 7.82 12.03
CA ARG A 276 -0.02 7.08 11.02
C ARG A 276 -0.62 5.81 11.60
N ARG A 277 0.20 5.03 12.32
CA ARG A 277 -0.20 3.79 12.96
C ARG A 277 -1.18 4.03 14.11
N ASN A 278 -0.87 4.98 14.99
CA ASN A 278 -1.69 5.29 16.17
C ASN A 278 -3.08 5.83 15.81
N LEU A 279 -3.20 6.56 14.71
CA LEU A 279 -4.47 7.08 14.20
C LEU A 279 -5.22 6.08 13.29
N GLU A 280 -4.65 4.90 13.03
CA GLU A 280 -5.24 3.84 12.19
C GLU A 280 -5.73 4.41 10.84
N LEU A 281 -4.89 5.19 10.16
CA LEU A 281 -5.29 5.89 8.95
C LEU A 281 -5.65 4.92 7.80
N THR A 282 -4.73 4.01 7.46
CA THR A 282 -4.85 3.09 6.32
C THR A 282 -4.70 1.62 6.71
N GLN A 283 -4.21 1.34 7.91
CA GLN A 283 -4.01 0.00 8.47
C GLN A 283 -4.47 -0.05 9.93
N PRO A 284 -5.02 -1.18 10.41
CA PRO A 284 -5.39 -1.32 11.81
C PRO A 284 -4.14 -1.43 12.69
N LEU A 285 -4.25 -0.99 13.95
CA LEU A 285 -3.16 -1.02 14.93
C LEU A 285 -2.65 -2.44 15.21
N ARG A 286 -3.56 -3.43 15.22
CA ARG A 286 -3.24 -4.84 15.39
C ARG A 286 -3.24 -5.54 14.05
N ALA A 287 -2.27 -6.41 13.79
CA ALA A 287 -2.13 -7.14 12.53
C ALA A 287 -3.35 -8.05 12.23
N ASP A 288 -4.00 -8.58 13.29
CA ASP A 288 -5.24 -9.36 13.23
C ASP A 288 -6.51 -8.48 13.24
N GLY A 289 -6.34 -7.15 13.33
CA GLY A 289 -7.42 -6.18 13.39
C GLY A 289 -8.22 -6.10 12.09
N SER A 290 -9.52 -5.85 12.23
CA SER A 290 -10.38 -5.63 11.06
C SER A 290 -10.02 -4.34 10.34
N LYS A 291 -9.81 -4.40 9.03
CA LYS A 291 -9.64 -3.22 8.17
C LYS A 291 -10.78 -2.21 8.30
N LYS A 292 -11.97 -2.66 8.74
CA LYS A 292 -13.14 -1.82 9.01
C LYS A 292 -12.92 -0.74 10.06
N ASN A 293 -11.88 -0.86 10.87
CA ASN A 293 -11.54 0.08 11.93
C ASN A 293 -10.60 1.21 11.48
N THR A 294 -10.30 1.35 10.18
CA THR A 294 -9.43 2.39 9.65
C THR A 294 -10.23 3.58 9.11
N LEU A 295 -9.58 4.77 9.08
CA LEU A 295 -10.17 5.96 8.46
C LEU A 295 -10.41 5.74 6.97
N LEU A 296 -9.47 5.10 6.27
CA LEU A 296 -9.60 4.79 4.84
C LEU A 296 -10.86 3.96 4.58
N TYR A 297 -11.10 2.90 5.33
CA TYR A 297 -12.29 2.06 5.12
C TYR A 297 -13.61 2.83 5.29
N LEU A 298 -13.63 3.76 6.25
CA LEU A 298 -14.80 4.62 6.48
C LEU A 298 -15.08 5.55 5.29
N LEU A 299 -14.01 6.15 4.76
CA LEU A 299 -14.11 7.15 3.69
C LEU A 299 -14.23 6.54 2.29
N ASP A 300 -13.84 5.26 2.12
CA ASP A 300 -13.81 4.60 0.81
C ASP A 300 -15.18 4.06 0.40
N LYS A 301 -15.89 4.88 -0.36
CA LYS A 301 -17.11 4.55 -1.10
C LYS A 301 -16.91 4.73 -2.61
N THR A 302 -15.65 4.67 -3.04
CA THR A 302 -15.31 4.82 -4.45
C THR A 302 -15.82 3.63 -5.27
N GLY A 303 -16.34 3.90 -6.46
CA GLY A 303 -16.75 2.89 -7.43
C GLY A 303 -15.56 2.30 -8.18
N THR A 304 -14.51 3.11 -8.43
CA THR A 304 -13.34 2.68 -9.20
C THR A 304 -12.15 2.30 -8.31
N ALA A 305 -11.33 1.36 -8.75
CA ALA A 305 -10.06 1.03 -8.10
C ALA A 305 -9.09 2.24 -8.09
N MET A 306 -9.10 3.03 -9.16
CA MET A 306 -8.31 4.25 -9.32
C MET A 306 -8.68 5.30 -8.26
N GLY A 307 -9.97 5.51 -8.01
CA GLY A 307 -10.48 6.40 -6.96
C GLY A 307 -10.04 5.92 -5.57
N GLY A 308 -10.12 4.61 -5.30
CA GLY A 308 -9.66 4.03 -4.03
C GLY A 308 -8.17 4.25 -3.77
N ARG A 309 -7.30 4.11 -4.78
CA ARG A 309 -5.87 4.42 -4.70
C ARG A 309 -5.61 5.91 -4.47
N LEU A 310 -6.35 6.77 -5.16
CA LEU A 310 -6.22 8.23 -4.99
C LEU A 310 -6.69 8.68 -3.61
N LEU A 311 -7.79 8.15 -3.09
CA LEU A 311 -8.29 8.45 -1.74
C LEU A 311 -7.26 8.07 -0.67
N ARG A 312 -6.62 6.90 -0.79
CA ARG A 312 -5.51 6.51 0.06
C ARG A 312 -4.38 7.54 0.01
N THR A 313 -4.00 7.96 -1.19
CA THR A 313 -2.96 8.99 -1.38
C THR A 313 -3.35 10.31 -0.70
N TRP A 314 -4.60 10.74 -0.77
CA TRP A 314 -5.07 11.97 -0.12
C TRP A 314 -5.03 11.88 1.42
N ILE A 315 -5.35 10.71 1.99
CA ILE A 315 -5.22 10.47 3.44
C ILE A 315 -3.74 10.48 3.86
N ASP A 316 -2.86 9.91 3.04
CA ASP A 316 -1.43 9.85 3.30
C ASP A 316 -0.72 11.19 3.08
N GLN A 317 -1.32 12.13 2.34
CA GLN A 317 -0.79 13.43 1.96
C GLN A 317 -1.85 14.54 2.15
N PRO A 318 -2.24 14.87 3.41
CA PRO A 318 -3.19 15.96 3.64
C PRO A 318 -2.59 17.30 3.23
N LEU A 319 -3.39 18.17 2.63
CA LEU A 319 -2.96 19.46 2.08
C LEU A 319 -2.67 20.48 3.19
N GLN A 320 -1.76 21.43 2.90
CA GLN A 320 -1.52 22.61 3.75
C GLN A 320 -2.02 23.92 3.11
N ASP A 321 -2.18 23.95 1.79
CA ASP A 321 -2.70 25.15 1.13
C ASP A 321 -4.19 25.32 1.36
N PRO A 322 -4.65 26.45 1.95
CA PRO A 322 -6.06 26.69 2.19
C PRO A 322 -6.90 26.74 0.93
N GLY A 323 -6.33 27.24 -0.18
CA GLY A 323 -7.05 27.35 -1.45
C GLY A 323 -7.35 25.98 -2.06
N ASP A 324 -6.35 25.08 -2.03
CA ASP A 324 -6.51 23.70 -2.51
C ASP A 324 -7.50 22.91 -1.64
N ILE A 325 -7.46 23.12 -0.30
CA ILE A 325 -8.40 22.49 0.63
C ILE A 325 -9.83 23.00 0.35
N ASP A 326 -10.01 24.31 0.25
CA ASP A 326 -11.33 24.91 -0.03
C ASP A 326 -11.87 24.49 -1.40
N ALA A 327 -11.04 24.32 -2.41
CA ALA A 327 -11.44 23.79 -3.72
C ALA A 327 -12.03 22.39 -3.61
N ARG A 328 -11.40 21.50 -2.81
CA ARG A 328 -11.96 20.16 -2.51
C ARG A 328 -13.26 20.25 -1.73
N LEU A 329 -13.30 21.06 -0.68
CA LEU A 329 -14.51 21.25 0.14
C LEU A 329 -15.67 21.79 -0.68
N ASN A 330 -15.44 22.72 -1.62
CA ASN A 330 -16.47 23.24 -2.52
C ASN A 330 -17.05 22.14 -3.42
N SER A 331 -16.20 21.25 -3.92
CA SER A 331 -16.61 20.12 -4.75
C SER A 331 -17.48 19.13 -3.96
N VAL A 332 -17.06 18.78 -2.75
CA VAL A 332 -17.86 17.92 -1.85
C VAL A 332 -19.20 18.55 -1.49
N ASP A 333 -19.21 19.86 -1.18
CA ASP A 333 -20.42 20.61 -0.81
C ASP A 333 -21.44 20.64 -1.95
N GLU A 334 -20.97 20.86 -3.18
CA GLU A 334 -21.84 20.86 -4.35
C GLU A 334 -22.48 19.50 -4.59
N LEU A 335 -21.71 18.41 -4.51
CA LEU A 335 -22.23 17.04 -4.67
C LEU A 335 -23.16 16.65 -3.52
N LEU A 336 -22.93 17.16 -2.31
CA LEU A 336 -23.84 16.94 -1.17
C LEU A 336 -25.18 17.63 -1.42
N SER A 337 -25.16 18.84 -1.98
CA SER A 337 -26.37 19.62 -2.28
C SER A 337 -27.13 19.12 -3.53
N LYS A 338 -26.50 18.28 -4.37
CA LYS A 338 -27.05 17.75 -5.62
C LYS A 338 -27.08 16.20 -5.63
N PRO A 339 -27.95 15.58 -4.86
CA PRO A 339 -27.95 14.13 -4.64
C PRO A 339 -28.24 13.31 -5.92
N ILE A 340 -29.01 13.86 -6.86
CA ILE A 340 -29.33 13.18 -8.14
C ILE A 340 -28.04 13.05 -8.96
N GLN A 341 -27.34 14.17 -9.21
CA GLN A 341 -26.10 14.18 -9.97
C GLN A 341 -25.02 13.31 -9.32
N ARG A 342 -24.91 13.36 -7.97
CA ARG A 342 -24.01 12.47 -7.23
C ARG A 342 -24.31 11.01 -7.51
N GLN A 343 -25.58 10.57 -7.45
CA GLN A 343 -25.98 9.19 -7.67
C GLN A 343 -25.76 8.75 -9.11
N GLU A 344 -26.05 9.62 -10.09
CA GLU A 344 -25.79 9.36 -11.51
C GLU A 344 -24.29 9.16 -11.75
N LEU A 345 -23.44 10.05 -11.20
CA LEU A 345 -21.98 9.91 -11.31
C LEU A 345 -21.49 8.62 -10.65
N MET A 346 -21.92 8.32 -9.42
CA MET A 346 -21.52 7.08 -8.73
C MET A 346 -21.89 5.83 -9.53
N THR A 347 -23.09 5.80 -10.12
CA THR A 347 -23.54 4.68 -10.94
C THR A 347 -22.73 4.54 -12.22
N ALA A 348 -22.37 5.65 -12.86
CA ALA A 348 -21.52 5.63 -14.06
C ALA A 348 -20.08 5.18 -13.72
N LEU A 349 -19.53 5.68 -12.60
CA LEU A 349 -18.17 5.37 -12.15
C LEU A 349 -18.01 3.90 -11.72
N ASP A 350 -19.03 3.30 -11.08
CA ASP A 350 -19.02 1.89 -10.69
C ASP A 350 -18.91 0.93 -11.90
N ALA A 351 -19.27 1.40 -13.08
CA ALA A 351 -19.17 0.65 -14.33
C ALA A 351 -17.83 0.87 -15.08
N ILE A 352 -16.94 1.71 -14.57
CA ILE A 352 -15.64 2.00 -15.19
C ILE A 352 -14.56 1.09 -14.60
N TYR A 353 -13.90 0.35 -15.47
CA TYR A 353 -12.79 -0.54 -15.11
C TYR A 353 -11.51 0.25 -14.80
N ASP A 354 -10.48 -0.44 -14.32
CA ASP A 354 -9.18 0.14 -13.95
C ASP A 354 -8.36 0.55 -15.19
N ILE A 355 -8.64 1.72 -15.73
CA ILE A 355 -7.97 2.27 -16.93
C ILE A 355 -6.47 2.49 -16.66
N GLU A 356 -6.06 2.88 -15.45
CA GLU A 356 -4.63 3.08 -15.13
C GLU A 356 -3.85 1.78 -15.33
N ARG A 357 -4.33 0.65 -14.80
CA ARG A 357 -3.68 -0.66 -14.96
C ARG A 357 -3.84 -1.23 -16.37
N LEU A 358 -4.91 -0.90 -17.07
CA LEU A 358 -5.06 -1.22 -18.48
C LEU A 358 -3.98 -0.55 -19.33
N CYS A 359 -3.62 0.69 -19.05
CA CYS A 359 -2.53 1.39 -19.74
C CYS A 359 -1.18 0.67 -19.64
N SER A 360 -0.84 0.12 -18.48
CA SER A 360 0.40 -0.64 -18.34
C SER A 360 0.37 -1.94 -19.13
N ARG A 361 -0.76 -2.65 -19.12
CA ARG A 361 -0.93 -3.89 -19.93
C ARG A 361 -0.83 -3.61 -21.44
N ILE A 362 -1.35 -2.46 -21.89
CA ILE A 362 -1.19 -2.00 -23.28
C ILE A 362 0.30 -1.75 -23.57
N ALA A 363 1.00 -1.04 -22.68
CA ALA A 363 2.43 -0.73 -22.85
C ALA A 363 3.31 -1.98 -22.93
N TYR A 364 3.01 -2.98 -22.11
CA TYR A 364 3.74 -4.27 -22.11
C TYR A 364 3.24 -5.26 -23.17
N SER A 365 2.28 -4.87 -24.00
CA SER A 365 1.66 -5.75 -25.01
C SER A 365 1.06 -7.04 -24.42
N THR A 366 0.70 -7.03 -23.13
CA THR A 366 0.05 -8.15 -22.43
C THR A 366 -1.47 -8.02 -22.40
N VAL A 367 -2.02 -6.91 -22.91
CA VAL A 367 -3.48 -6.69 -22.99
C VAL A 367 -4.15 -7.79 -23.82
N HIS A 368 -5.27 -8.32 -23.32
CA HIS A 368 -6.10 -9.33 -23.98
C HIS A 368 -7.34 -8.71 -24.64
N ALA A 369 -8.03 -9.48 -25.46
CA ALA A 369 -9.25 -8.99 -26.11
C ALA A 369 -10.33 -8.59 -25.09
N ARG A 370 -10.45 -9.30 -23.95
CA ARG A 370 -11.34 -8.91 -22.84
C ARG A 370 -10.99 -7.58 -22.21
N ASP A 371 -9.69 -7.26 -22.09
CA ASP A 371 -9.26 -5.97 -21.57
C ASP A 371 -9.69 -4.83 -22.50
N CYS A 372 -9.62 -5.07 -23.81
CA CYS A 372 -10.11 -4.13 -24.82
C CYS A 372 -11.65 -3.95 -24.74
N ASP A 373 -12.39 -5.02 -24.47
CA ASP A 373 -13.83 -4.97 -24.24
C ASP A 373 -14.18 -4.22 -22.95
N CYS A 374 -13.44 -4.47 -21.85
CA CYS A 374 -13.54 -3.69 -20.58
C CYS A 374 -13.25 -2.20 -20.80
N LEU A 375 -12.22 -1.88 -21.60
CA LEU A 375 -11.89 -0.50 -21.95
C LEU A 375 -13.03 0.14 -22.74
N ARG A 376 -13.56 -0.55 -23.78
CA ARG A 376 -14.71 -0.08 -24.56
C ARG A 376 -15.90 0.25 -23.65
N HIS A 377 -16.29 -0.67 -22.78
CA HIS A 377 -17.39 -0.46 -21.84
C HIS A 377 -17.17 0.72 -20.91
N SER A 378 -15.91 0.94 -20.48
CA SER A 378 -15.55 2.12 -19.67
C SER A 378 -15.71 3.41 -20.44
N LEU A 379 -15.24 3.46 -21.70
CA LEU A 379 -15.34 4.64 -22.58
C LEU A 379 -16.78 4.97 -22.93
N GLU A 380 -17.64 3.97 -23.12
CA GLU A 380 -19.09 4.14 -23.36
C GLU A 380 -19.81 4.90 -22.20
N LYS A 381 -19.23 4.93 -21.00
CA LYS A 381 -19.82 5.67 -19.85
C LYS A 381 -19.40 7.15 -19.81
N LEU A 382 -18.29 7.52 -20.46
CA LEU A 382 -17.75 8.89 -20.40
C LEU A 382 -18.71 9.98 -20.89
N PRO A 383 -19.47 9.80 -22.01
CA PRO A 383 -20.45 10.81 -22.40
C PRO A 383 -21.51 11.11 -21.35
N GLY A 384 -21.96 10.07 -20.59
CA GLY A 384 -22.89 10.23 -19.48
C GLY A 384 -22.28 11.04 -18.32
N VAL A 385 -21.01 10.75 -17.96
CA VAL A 385 -20.25 11.49 -16.94
C VAL A 385 -20.11 12.96 -17.36
N ILE A 386 -19.70 13.23 -18.61
CA ILE A 386 -19.53 14.58 -19.16
C ILE A 386 -20.86 15.35 -19.12
N THR A 387 -21.96 14.70 -19.49
CA THR A 387 -23.31 15.32 -19.47
C THR A 387 -23.71 15.71 -18.04
N THR A 388 -23.45 14.85 -17.05
CA THR A 388 -23.76 15.14 -15.65
C THR A 388 -22.88 16.26 -15.09
N LEU A 389 -21.59 16.31 -15.48
CA LEU A 389 -20.65 17.37 -15.07
C LEU A 389 -21.08 18.78 -15.52
N GLN A 390 -21.82 18.92 -16.62
CA GLN A 390 -22.33 20.21 -17.10
C GLN A 390 -23.23 20.91 -16.07
N TRP A 391 -23.88 20.14 -15.19
CA TRP A 391 -24.76 20.66 -14.16
C TRP A 391 -24.03 21.11 -12.89
N LEU A 392 -22.73 20.82 -12.77
CA LEU A 392 -21.89 21.14 -11.61
C LEU A 392 -21.10 22.43 -11.91
N LYS A 393 -20.97 23.29 -10.89
CA LYS A 393 -20.39 24.64 -11.04
C LYS A 393 -19.07 24.84 -10.31
N ALA A 394 -18.69 23.97 -9.37
CA ALA A 394 -17.43 24.08 -8.67
C ALA A 394 -16.27 24.06 -9.67
N ASN A 395 -15.26 24.88 -9.42
CA ASN A 395 -14.13 25.08 -10.34
C ASN A 395 -13.46 23.76 -10.73
N GLU A 396 -13.33 22.81 -9.77
CA GLU A 396 -12.76 21.50 -10.06
C GLU A 396 -13.59 20.69 -11.04
N PHE A 397 -14.92 20.72 -10.94
CA PHE A 397 -15.79 20.03 -11.88
C PHE A 397 -15.77 20.68 -13.26
N GLN A 398 -15.68 22.00 -13.32
CA GLN A 398 -15.50 22.71 -14.60
C GLN A 398 -14.14 22.37 -15.23
N ARG A 399 -13.09 22.26 -14.43
CA ARG A 399 -11.76 21.83 -14.89
C ARG A 399 -11.81 20.38 -15.42
N ILE A 400 -12.45 19.47 -14.66
CA ILE A 400 -12.60 18.06 -15.08
C ILE A 400 -13.44 17.99 -16.36
N HIS A 401 -14.57 18.69 -16.43
CA HIS A 401 -15.43 18.75 -17.61
C HIS A 401 -14.70 19.23 -18.87
N GLY A 402 -13.85 20.27 -18.75
CA GLY A 402 -13.11 20.81 -19.88
C GLY A 402 -11.89 19.98 -20.29
N ALA A 403 -11.40 19.09 -19.41
CA ALA A 403 -10.19 18.29 -19.65
C ALA A 403 -10.49 16.81 -19.96
N LEU A 404 -11.68 16.30 -19.62
CA LEU A 404 -12.07 14.93 -19.86
C LEU A 404 -12.34 14.71 -21.35
N ASP A 405 -11.60 13.78 -21.95
CA ASP A 405 -11.70 13.41 -23.36
C ASP A 405 -12.75 12.30 -23.53
N PRO A 406 -13.81 12.46 -24.32
CA PRO A 406 -14.80 11.41 -24.52
C PRO A 406 -14.26 10.17 -25.23
N MET A 407 -13.10 10.28 -25.92
CA MET A 407 -12.41 9.21 -26.64
C MET A 407 -13.30 8.45 -27.63
N ASP A 408 -14.18 9.17 -28.33
CA ASP A 408 -15.12 8.60 -29.28
C ASP A 408 -14.42 7.82 -30.41
N ASP A 409 -13.23 8.27 -30.82
CA ASP A 409 -12.39 7.61 -31.81
C ASP A 409 -11.94 6.21 -31.37
N ILE A 410 -11.48 6.09 -30.14
CA ILE A 410 -11.02 4.82 -29.56
C ILE A 410 -12.23 3.91 -29.27
N CYS A 411 -13.30 4.46 -28.73
CA CYS A 411 -14.55 3.74 -28.48
C CYS A 411 -15.11 3.14 -29.78
N ALA A 412 -15.16 3.92 -30.85
CA ALA A 412 -15.61 3.48 -32.18
C ALA A 412 -14.68 2.39 -32.75
N LEU A 413 -13.36 2.57 -32.63
CA LEU A 413 -12.36 1.59 -33.05
C LEU A 413 -12.58 0.25 -32.33
N LEU A 414 -12.67 0.25 -31.01
CA LEU A 414 -12.87 -0.97 -30.21
C LEU A 414 -14.22 -1.63 -30.52
N THR A 415 -15.28 -0.81 -30.69
CA THR A 415 -16.62 -1.31 -31.04
C THR A 415 -16.66 -1.98 -32.42
N SER A 416 -15.90 -1.46 -33.37
CA SER A 416 -15.83 -2.06 -34.72
C SER A 416 -14.93 -3.30 -34.76
N ALA A 417 -13.84 -3.30 -33.97
CA ALA A 417 -12.81 -4.33 -34.06
C ALA A 417 -13.09 -5.56 -33.17
N ILE A 418 -13.59 -5.40 -31.94
CA ILE A 418 -13.68 -6.47 -30.95
C ILE A 418 -15.13 -6.95 -30.78
N ILE A 419 -15.31 -8.26 -30.66
CA ILE A 419 -16.63 -8.85 -30.36
C ILE A 419 -16.99 -8.60 -28.88
N ASP A 420 -18.29 -8.70 -28.57
CA ASP A 420 -18.75 -8.67 -27.18
C ASP A 420 -18.34 -9.96 -26.46
N ASN A 421 -17.81 -9.87 -25.26
CA ASN A 421 -17.32 -11.00 -24.43
C ASN A 421 -16.33 -11.92 -25.17
N PRO A 422 -15.19 -11.44 -25.63
CA PRO A 422 -14.24 -12.23 -26.39
C PRO A 422 -13.60 -13.35 -25.55
N PRO A 423 -13.07 -14.41 -26.19
CA PRO A 423 -12.36 -15.48 -25.50
C PRO A 423 -11.08 -14.95 -24.81
N LEU A 424 -10.58 -15.69 -23.78
CA LEU A 424 -9.38 -15.33 -23.05
C LEU A 424 -8.12 -15.43 -23.92
N SER A 425 -8.03 -16.48 -24.74
CA SER A 425 -6.85 -16.76 -25.56
C SER A 425 -7.01 -16.21 -26.97
N VAL A 426 -6.08 -15.37 -27.37
CA VAL A 426 -5.99 -14.83 -28.74
C VAL A 426 -5.71 -15.97 -29.75
N LYS A 427 -5.06 -17.06 -29.30
CA LYS A 427 -4.72 -18.22 -30.16
C LYS A 427 -5.91 -19.07 -30.53
N ASP A 428 -7.04 -18.94 -29.82
CA ASP A 428 -8.26 -19.69 -30.09
C ASP A 428 -9.08 -19.07 -31.22
N GLY A 429 -8.73 -17.84 -31.63
CA GLY A 429 -9.46 -17.08 -32.65
C GLY A 429 -10.82 -16.57 -32.14
N GLY A 430 -11.61 -15.95 -33.04
CA GLY A 430 -12.93 -15.45 -32.71
C GLY A 430 -12.96 -14.22 -31.85
N ILE A 431 -11.98 -13.34 -31.98
CA ILE A 431 -11.82 -12.10 -31.20
C ILE A 431 -12.21 -10.84 -32.00
N ILE A 432 -12.02 -10.86 -33.30
CA ILE A 432 -12.33 -9.72 -34.19
C ILE A 432 -13.78 -9.80 -34.63
N ARG A 433 -14.47 -8.68 -34.71
CA ARG A 433 -15.89 -8.58 -35.16
C ARG A 433 -16.01 -8.81 -36.66
N ASP A 434 -17.11 -9.42 -37.07
CA ASP A 434 -17.45 -9.59 -38.50
C ASP A 434 -17.63 -8.20 -39.15
N GLY A 435 -17.12 -8.04 -40.36
CA GLY A 435 -17.15 -6.78 -41.10
C GLY A 435 -16.02 -5.81 -40.80
N TYR A 436 -15.10 -6.14 -39.86
CA TYR A 436 -13.92 -5.33 -39.57
C TYR A 436 -12.82 -5.44 -40.64
N ASN A 437 -12.65 -6.65 -41.21
CA ASN A 437 -11.68 -6.89 -42.28
C ASN A 437 -12.24 -7.88 -43.32
N GLU A 438 -12.31 -7.45 -44.60
CA GLU A 438 -12.89 -8.24 -45.70
C GLU A 438 -12.14 -9.54 -45.95
N GLU A 439 -10.85 -9.60 -45.77
CA GLU A 439 -10.06 -10.83 -45.98
C GLU A 439 -10.35 -11.86 -44.87
N LEU A 440 -10.46 -11.39 -43.62
CA LEU A 440 -10.85 -12.23 -42.49
C LEU A 440 -12.25 -12.83 -42.70
N ASP A 441 -13.19 -12.00 -43.15
CA ASP A 441 -14.56 -12.45 -43.42
C ASP A 441 -14.60 -13.54 -44.54
N LYS A 442 -13.76 -13.41 -45.58
CA LYS A 442 -13.61 -14.42 -46.59
C LYS A 442 -13.07 -15.75 -46.02
N TYR A 443 -12.04 -15.70 -45.12
CA TYR A 443 -11.53 -16.91 -44.46
C TYR A 443 -12.57 -17.56 -43.54
N ARG A 444 -13.36 -16.78 -42.82
CA ARG A 444 -14.43 -17.26 -41.95
C ARG A 444 -15.54 -17.91 -42.77
N ASP A 445 -15.94 -17.32 -43.90
CA ASP A 445 -16.91 -17.88 -44.78
C ASP A 445 -16.44 -19.20 -45.39
N ALA A 446 -15.16 -19.30 -45.77
CA ALA A 446 -14.56 -20.53 -46.26
C ALA A 446 -14.55 -21.62 -45.16
N ALA A 447 -14.18 -21.32 -43.96
CA ALA A 447 -14.16 -22.23 -42.83
C ALA A 447 -15.59 -22.71 -42.43
N LYS A 448 -16.58 -21.81 -42.45
CA LYS A 448 -17.97 -22.10 -42.10
C LYS A 448 -18.67 -22.94 -43.19
N ASN A 449 -18.48 -22.57 -44.43
CA ASN A 449 -19.07 -23.24 -45.57
C ASN A 449 -18.40 -24.59 -45.87
N GLY A 450 -17.16 -24.80 -45.41
CA GLY A 450 -16.43 -26.06 -45.52
C GLY A 450 -17.20 -27.25 -44.96
N LYS A 451 -17.91 -27.11 -43.84
CA LYS A 451 -18.79 -28.17 -43.30
C LYS A 451 -19.98 -28.47 -44.21
N THR A 452 -20.55 -27.46 -44.84
CA THR A 452 -21.65 -27.59 -45.79
C THR A 452 -21.17 -28.24 -47.09
N TRP A 453 -19.97 -27.86 -47.53
CA TRP A 453 -19.36 -28.50 -48.73
C TRP A 453 -19.01 -29.95 -48.49
N LEU A 454 -18.48 -30.30 -47.29
CA LEU A 454 -18.23 -31.68 -46.91
C LEU A 454 -19.53 -32.52 -46.85
N ALA A 455 -20.60 -31.96 -46.27
CA ALA A 455 -21.91 -32.63 -46.22
C ALA A 455 -22.52 -32.80 -47.63
N ARG A 456 -22.34 -31.82 -48.49
CA ARG A 456 -22.76 -31.89 -49.88
C ARG A 456 -21.94 -32.95 -50.64
N MET A 457 -20.64 -32.95 -50.53
CA MET A 457 -19.74 -33.95 -51.09
C MET A 457 -20.08 -35.36 -50.58
N GLU A 458 -20.37 -35.51 -49.28
CA GLU A 458 -20.82 -36.79 -48.72
C GLU A 458 -22.11 -37.29 -49.38
N ALA A 459 -23.07 -36.37 -49.61
CA ALA A 459 -24.34 -36.72 -50.28
C ALA A 459 -24.12 -37.08 -51.76
N GLU A 460 -23.33 -36.29 -52.49
CA GLU A 460 -22.96 -36.53 -53.88
C GLU A 460 -22.22 -37.88 -54.08
N GLU A 461 -21.25 -38.16 -53.17
CA GLU A 461 -20.47 -39.39 -53.19
C GLU A 461 -21.34 -40.63 -52.83
N ARG A 462 -22.32 -40.47 -51.88
CA ARG A 462 -23.31 -41.51 -51.63
C ARG A 462 -24.16 -41.81 -52.85
N GLU A 463 -24.60 -40.81 -53.62
CA GLU A 463 -25.41 -40.95 -54.84
C GLU A 463 -24.59 -41.57 -55.94
N LYS A 464 -23.38 -41.08 -56.20
CA LYS A 464 -22.49 -41.61 -57.25
C LYS A 464 -22.07 -43.07 -57.02
N THR A 465 -21.74 -43.42 -55.78
CA THR A 465 -21.25 -44.76 -55.44
C THR A 465 -22.35 -45.78 -55.09
N GLY A 466 -23.52 -45.29 -54.71
CA GLY A 466 -24.60 -46.15 -54.20
C GLY A 466 -24.36 -46.69 -52.78
N ILE A 467 -23.33 -46.24 -52.13
CA ILE A 467 -22.92 -46.68 -50.78
C ILE A 467 -23.70 -45.85 -49.71
N LYS A 468 -24.76 -46.40 -49.19
CA LYS A 468 -25.65 -45.70 -48.23
C LYS A 468 -25.01 -45.33 -46.94
N ASN A 469 -23.95 -46.05 -46.49
CA ASN A 469 -23.26 -45.83 -45.19
C ASN A 469 -21.94 -45.06 -45.32
N LEU A 470 -21.66 -44.49 -46.50
CA LEU A 470 -20.50 -43.63 -46.71
C LEU A 470 -20.61 -42.41 -45.78
N ARG A 471 -19.50 -42.09 -45.07
CA ARG A 471 -19.41 -40.91 -44.22
C ARG A 471 -18.06 -40.23 -44.44
N ILE A 472 -18.04 -38.92 -44.43
CA ILE A 472 -16.83 -38.15 -44.39
C ILE A 472 -16.59 -37.78 -42.92
N SER A 473 -15.41 -38.11 -42.39
CA SER A 473 -15.02 -37.87 -41.02
C SER A 473 -13.58 -37.33 -40.97
N TYR A 474 -13.22 -36.68 -39.82
CA TYR A 474 -11.91 -36.08 -39.59
C TYR A 474 -11.13 -36.82 -38.53
N ASN A 475 -9.83 -36.94 -38.73
CA ASN A 475 -8.89 -37.41 -37.71
C ASN A 475 -7.59 -36.57 -37.76
N LYS A 476 -7.08 -36.14 -36.61
CA LYS A 476 -5.85 -35.32 -36.52
C LYS A 476 -4.63 -35.91 -37.22
N VAL A 477 -4.54 -37.24 -37.35
CA VAL A 477 -3.40 -37.94 -37.98
C VAL A 477 -3.55 -38.07 -39.49
N PHE A 478 -4.77 -38.24 -39.99
CA PHE A 478 -5.04 -38.57 -41.41
C PHE A 478 -5.83 -37.48 -42.15
N GLY A 479 -6.29 -36.41 -41.45
CA GLY A 479 -7.15 -35.40 -42.03
C GLY A 479 -8.57 -35.88 -42.26
N TYR A 480 -9.24 -35.35 -43.30
CA TYR A 480 -10.55 -35.77 -43.72
C TYR A 480 -10.45 -37.10 -44.54
N TYR A 481 -11.36 -38.00 -44.28
CA TYR A 481 -11.42 -39.32 -44.98
C TYR A 481 -12.85 -39.76 -45.19
N ILE A 482 -13.04 -40.55 -46.23
CA ILE A 482 -14.28 -41.25 -46.55
C ILE A 482 -14.26 -42.58 -45.84
N GLU A 483 -15.19 -42.85 -44.96
CA GLU A 483 -15.33 -44.12 -44.25
C GLU A 483 -16.40 -44.99 -44.95
N VAL A 484 -16.01 -46.18 -45.37
CA VAL A 484 -16.88 -47.16 -45.99
C VAL A 484 -16.82 -48.46 -45.19
N THR A 485 -18.00 -49.02 -44.84
CA THR A 485 -18.07 -50.29 -44.13
C THR A 485 -17.66 -51.42 -45.04
N LYS A 486 -17.05 -52.48 -44.52
CA LYS A 486 -16.58 -53.66 -45.34
C LYS A 486 -17.66 -54.30 -46.20
N ALA A 487 -18.94 -54.24 -45.83
CA ALA A 487 -20.08 -54.78 -46.62
C ALA A 487 -20.22 -54.09 -47.97
N TYR A 488 -19.77 -52.86 -48.13
CA TYR A 488 -19.88 -52.07 -49.37
C TYR A 488 -18.53 -51.88 -50.09
N GLN A 489 -17.46 -52.56 -49.68
CA GLN A 489 -16.14 -52.45 -50.28
C GLN A 489 -16.07 -52.72 -51.77
N HIS A 490 -16.96 -53.60 -52.27
CA HIS A 490 -17.08 -53.97 -53.70
C HIS A 490 -17.63 -52.85 -54.57
N LEU A 491 -18.23 -51.77 -53.94
CA LEU A 491 -18.83 -50.64 -54.66
C LEU A 491 -17.82 -49.44 -54.64
N VAL A 492 -16.68 -49.55 -54.00
CA VAL A 492 -15.71 -48.47 -53.92
C VAL A 492 -15.09 -48.25 -55.31
N PRO A 493 -15.14 -47.00 -55.83
CA PRO A 493 -14.53 -46.65 -57.12
C PRO A 493 -13.02 -46.76 -57.12
N TYR A 494 -12.42 -46.95 -58.30
CA TYR A 494 -10.97 -47.10 -58.43
C TYR A 494 -10.15 -45.83 -58.07
N ASN A 495 -10.75 -44.67 -58.13
CA ASN A 495 -10.15 -43.39 -57.78
C ASN A 495 -10.06 -43.14 -56.26
N TYR A 496 -10.61 -44.02 -55.40
CA TYR A 496 -10.47 -43.96 -53.99
C TYR A 496 -9.14 -44.59 -53.54
N GLN A 497 -8.30 -43.73 -52.97
CA GLN A 497 -7.01 -44.22 -52.45
C GLN A 497 -7.20 -44.66 -50.99
N ARG A 498 -6.92 -45.91 -50.70
CA ARG A 498 -7.05 -46.47 -49.35
C ARG A 498 -5.94 -45.97 -48.44
N LYS A 499 -6.31 -45.41 -47.29
CA LYS A 499 -5.40 -44.87 -46.24
C LYS A 499 -5.27 -45.79 -45.04
N GLN A 500 -6.38 -46.40 -44.59
CA GLN A 500 -6.37 -47.26 -43.39
C GLN A 500 -7.47 -48.33 -43.49
N THR A 501 -7.14 -49.52 -42.99
CA THR A 501 -8.08 -50.63 -42.84
C THR A 501 -8.34 -50.85 -41.35
N LEU A 502 -9.61 -50.79 -40.93
CA LEU A 502 -10.07 -51.06 -39.57
C LEU A 502 -10.85 -52.38 -39.51
N ALA A 503 -11.20 -52.85 -38.33
CA ALA A 503 -11.91 -54.10 -38.13
C ALA A 503 -13.23 -54.16 -38.91
N ASN A 504 -14.02 -53.08 -38.95
CA ASN A 504 -15.38 -53.03 -39.53
C ASN A 504 -15.53 -52.08 -40.73
N CYS A 505 -14.52 -51.24 -41.03
CA CYS A 505 -14.57 -50.26 -42.12
C CYS A 505 -13.19 -50.03 -42.74
N GLU A 506 -13.16 -49.42 -43.91
CA GLU A 506 -11.96 -48.93 -44.57
C GLU A 506 -12.09 -47.41 -44.78
N ARG A 507 -10.95 -46.73 -44.72
CA ARG A 507 -10.84 -45.30 -44.89
C ARG A 507 -10.14 -44.97 -46.18
N TYR A 508 -10.76 -44.09 -46.94
CA TYR A 508 -10.30 -43.66 -48.25
C TYR A 508 -10.14 -42.15 -48.32
N ILE A 509 -9.35 -41.70 -49.29
CA ILE A 509 -9.21 -40.31 -49.67
C ILE A 509 -9.36 -40.20 -51.20
N THR A 510 -9.94 -39.08 -51.64
CA THR A 510 -9.99 -38.70 -53.06
C THR A 510 -9.22 -37.39 -53.22
N ASP A 511 -8.77 -37.11 -54.47
CA ASP A 511 -8.08 -35.86 -54.77
C ASP A 511 -9.00 -34.64 -54.52
N GLU A 512 -10.31 -34.78 -54.84
CA GLU A 512 -11.30 -33.74 -54.54
C GLU A 512 -11.46 -33.48 -53.04
N LEU A 513 -11.49 -34.52 -52.21
CA LEU A 513 -11.55 -34.38 -50.75
C LEU A 513 -10.29 -33.74 -50.21
N LYS A 514 -9.14 -34.06 -50.79
CA LYS A 514 -7.87 -33.48 -50.37
C LYS A 514 -7.73 -32.00 -50.73
N GLU A 515 -8.22 -31.57 -51.88
CA GLU A 515 -8.30 -30.15 -52.27
C GLU A 515 -9.24 -29.38 -51.35
N LEU A 516 -10.41 -29.97 -51.03
CA LEU A 516 -11.36 -29.38 -50.10
C LEU A 516 -10.78 -29.29 -48.68
N GLU A 517 -10.06 -30.32 -48.21
CA GLU A 517 -9.32 -30.33 -46.93
C GLU A 517 -8.32 -29.21 -46.87
N ASN A 518 -7.46 -29.07 -47.87
CA ASN A 518 -6.45 -27.99 -47.91
C ASN A 518 -7.09 -26.60 -47.86
N THR A 519 -8.24 -26.43 -48.50
CA THR A 519 -8.98 -25.16 -48.49
C THR A 519 -9.57 -24.86 -47.12
N ILE A 520 -10.17 -25.85 -46.45
CA ILE A 520 -10.79 -25.66 -45.13
C ILE A 520 -9.76 -25.47 -44.05
N LEU A 521 -8.73 -26.35 -43.97
CA LEU A 521 -7.67 -26.24 -42.94
C LEU A 521 -6.80 -24.99 -43.14
N GLY A 522 -6.47 -24.67 -44.38
CA GLY A 522 -5.79 -23.43 -44.71
C GLY A 522 -6.58 -22.19 -44.33
N ALA A 523 -7.92 -22.20 -44.52
CA ALA A 523 -8.75 -21.06 -44.11
C ALA A 523 -8.84 -20.89 -42.58
N GLU A 524 -8.92 -21.96 -41.81
CA GLU A 524 -8.91 -21.89 -40.33
C GLU A 524 -7.57 -21.35 -39.79
N GLU A 525 -6.45 -21.87 -40.29
CA GLU A 525 -5.11 -21.42 -39.88
C GLU A 525 -4.84 -19.96 -40.26
N ASN A 526 -5.20 -19.57 -41.50
CA ASN A 526 -5.08 -18.21 -41.99
C ASN A 526 -5.99 -17.25 -41.21
N CYS A 527 -7.21 -17.69 -40.86
CA CYS A 527 -8.14 -16.92 -40.03
C CYS A 527 -7.53 -16.56 -38.69
N VAL A 528 -7.02 -17.54 -37.93
CA VAL A 528 -6.38 -17.30 -36.61
C VAL A 528 -5.14 -16.42 -36.75
N THR A 529 -4.31 -16.67 -37.78
CA THR A 529 -3.10 -15.90 -38.01
C THR A 529 -3.42 -14.43 -38.35
N LEU A 530 -4.44 -14.19 -39.20
CA LEU A 530 -4.86 -12.83 -39.54
C LEU A 530 -5.51 -12.12 -38.35
N GLU A 531 -6.34 -12.81 -37.57
CA GLU A 531 -6.91 -12.25 -36.32
C GLU A 531 -5.82 -11.82 -35.35
N TYR A 532 -4.79 -12.63 -35.15
CA TYR A 532 -3.64 -12.27 -34.31
C TYR A 532 -2.92 -11.03 -34.84
N LYS A 533 -2.71 -10.93 -36.15
CA LYS A 533 -2.08 -9.74 -36.78
C LYS A 533 -2.92 -8.49 -36.56
N LEU A 534 -4.23 -8.54 -36.88
CA LEU A 534 -5.15 -7.41 -36.68
C LEU A 534 -5.22 -6.98 -35.21
N PHE A 535 -5.22 -7.93 -34.29
CA PHE A 535 -5.20 -7.61 -32.86
C PHE A 535 -3.86 -6.99 -32.43
N SER A 536 -2.74 -7.40 -33.02
CA SER A 536 -1.44 -6.76 -32.78
C SER A 536 -1.38 -5.32 -33.31
N GLU A 537 -1.98 -5.07 -34.46
CA GLU A 537 -2.14 -3.72 -35.00
C GLU A 537 -3.03 -2.85 -34.10
N LEU A 538 -4.13 -3.39 -33.57
CA LEU A 538 -5.01 -2.73 -32.60
C LEU A 538 -4.24 -2.36 -31.32
N ARG A 539 -3.42 -3.26 -30.77
CA ARG A 539 -2.54 -2.97 -29.61
C ARG A 539 -1.61 -1.81 -29.89
N SER A 540 -1.03 -1.76 -31.10
CA SER A 540 -0.12 -0.66 -31.50
C SER A 540 -0.84 0.69 -31.60
N MET A 541 -2.11 0.70 -32.04
CA MET A 541 -2.93 1.92 -32.06
C MET A 541 -3.25 2.38 -30.64
N LEU A 542 -3.63 1.46 -29.74
CA LEU A 542 -3.91 1.78 -28.33
C LEU A 542 -2.66 2.31 -27.60
N LEU A 543 -1.46 1.82 -27.95
CA LEU A 543 -0.20 2.31 -27.38
C LEU A 543 -0.01 3.81 -27.63
N GLY A 544 -0.42 4.32 -28.80
CA GLY A 544 -0.40 5.75 -29.12
C GLY A 544 -1.35 6.61 -28.27
N CYS A 545 -2.33 5.98 -27.61
CA CYS A 545 -3.37 6.69 -26.86
C CYS A 545 -3.16 6.66 -25.33
N ILE A 546 -2.08 6.03 -24.84
CA ILE A 546 -1.84 5.83 -23.39
C ILE A 546 -1.90 7.14 -22.60
N GLU A 547 -1.32 8.23 -23.11
CA GLU A 547 -1.31 9.49 -22.39
C GLU A 547 -2.72 10.09 -22.21
N ARG A 548 -3.58 9.98 -23.22
CA ARG A 548 -4.99 10.40 -23.14
C ARG A 548 -5.73 9.57 -22.10
N LEU A 549 -5.57 8.23 -22.14
CA LEU A 549 -6.17 7.30 -21.18
C LEU A 549 -5.71 7.56 -19.74
N GLN A 550 -4.43 7.82 -19.51
CA GLN A 550 -3.90 8.14 -18.19
C GLN A 550 -4.42 9.47 -17.64
N ASN A 551 -4.56 10.48 -18.50
CA ASN A 551 -5.12 11.76 -18.10
C ASN A 551 -6.59 11.61 -17.67
N ASP A 552 -7.40 10.89 -18.45
CA ASP A 552 -8.81 10.65 -18.11
C ASP A 552 -8.94 9.79 -16.84
N ALA A 553 -8.13 8.74 -16.70
CA ALA A 553 -8.10 7.93 -15.50
C ALA A 553 -7.85 8.76 -14.23
N ALA A 554 -6.93 9.74 -14.29
CA ALA A 554 -6.64 10.63 -13.17
C ALA A 554 -7.83 11.59 -12.87
N LEU A 555 -8.53 12.08 -13.89
CA LEU A 555 -9.72 12.91 -13.74
C LEU A 555 -10.89 12.13 -13.16
N ILE A 556 -11.11 10.91 -13.65
CA ILE A 556 -12.13 9.98 -13.17
C ILE A 556 -11.86 9.61 -11.71
N ALA A 557 -10.61 9.27 -11.36
CA ALA A 557 -10.23 8.97 -9.98
C ALA A 557 -10.53 10.15 -9.03
N SER A 558 -10.24 11.39 -9.46
CA SER A 558 -10.53 12.59 -8.67
C SER A 558 -12.04 12.79 -8.46
N LEU A 559 -12.83 12.62 -9.52
CA LEU A 559 -14.29 12.71 -9.47
C LEU A 559 -14.88 11.66 -8.51
N ASP A 560 -14.38 10.44 -8.57
CA ASP A 560 -14.82 9.32 -7.73
C ASP A 560 -14.53 9.58 -6.24
N VAL A 561 -13.35 10.14 -5.92
CA VAL A 561 -13.01 10.54 -4.54
C VAL A 561 -13.97 11.63 -4.03
N TYR A 562 -14.30 12.63 -4.85
CA TYR A 562 -15.29 13.65 -4.45
C TYR A 562 -16.67 13.07 -4.22
N CYS A 563 -17.13 12.15 -5.08
CA CYS A 563 -18.39 11.42 -4.90
C CYS A 563 -18.38 10.60 -3.60
N SER A 564 -17.29 9.89 -3.33
CA SER A 564 -17.11 9.10 -2.11
C SER A 564 -17.18 9.95 -0.85
N MET A 565 -16.43 11.06 -0.81
CA MET A 565 -16.45 12.00 0.34
C MET A 565 -17.84 12.61 0.56
N ALA A 566 -18.54 13.01 -0.51
CA ALA A 566 -19.88 13.55 -0.43
C ALA A 566 -20.90 12.50 0.04
N GLN A 567 -20.76 11.25 -0.40
CA GLN A 567 -21.61 10.14 0.05
C GLN A 567 -21.42 9.86 1.53
N VAL A 568 -20.16 9.79 2.00
CA VAL A 568 -19.84 9.60 3.42
C VAL A 568 -20.35 10.73 4.28
N ALA A 569 -20.22 11.98 3.82
CA ALA A 569 -20.75 13.16 4.51
C ALA A 569 -22.27 13.11 4.65
N PHE A 570 -22.97 12.68 3.60
CA PHE A 570 -24.42 12.51 3.60
C PHE A 570 -24.87 11.41 4.57
N GLU A 571 -24.27 10.22 4.49
CA GLU A 571 -24.63 9.05 5.32
C GLU A 571 -24.41 9.29 6.82
N ASN A 572 -23.45 10.15 7.17
CA ASN A 572 -22.99 10.32 8.55
C ASN A 572 -23.31 11.70 9.15
N ASN A 573 -24.03 12.55 8.41
CA ASN A 573 -24.34 13.92 8.81
C ASN A 573 -23.06 14.69 9.23
N TYR A 574 -22.05 14.69 8.35
CA TYR A 574 -20.83 15.45 8.57
C TYR A 574 -21.02 16.90 8.13
N CYS A 575 -20.35 17.82 8.81
CA CYS A 575 -20.41 19.25 8.49
C CYS A 575 -19.18 19.70 7.71
N ARG A 576 -19.34 20.77 6.92
CA ARG A 576 -18.24 21.44 6.24
C ARG A 576 -17.36 22.17 7.26
N PRO A 577 -16.06 21.87 7.37
CA PRO A 577 -15.15 22.62 8.22
C PRO A 577 -14.82 23.98 7.58
N LYS A 578 -14.64 25.00 8.43
CA LYS A 578 -14.09 26.30 8.03
C LYS A 578 -12.56 26.26 8.20
N ILE A 579 -11.83 26.47 7.12
CA ILE A 579 -10.35 26.49 7.14
C ILE A 579 -9.87 27.90 7.51
N LEU A 580 -8.94 27.97 8.46
CA LEU A 580 -8.35 29.21 8.95
C LEU A 580 -6.84 29.20 8.73
N THR A 581 -6.27 30.32 8.29
CA THR A 581 -4.83 30.44 8.09
C THR A 581 -4.04 30.52 9.40
N SER A 582 -4.70 30.98 10.47
CA SER A 582 -4.10 31.05 11.80
C SER A 582 -5.19 31.04 12.87
N GLY A 583 -4.83 30.77 14.11
CA GLY A 583 -5.67 30.98 15.28
C GLY A 583 -6.09 29.71 15.98
N LYS A 584 -7.34 29.24 15.75
CA LYS A 584 -7.99 28.26 16.62
C LYS A 584 -8.32 26.93 15.92
N ILE A 585 -8.40 25.89 16.72
CA ILE A 585 -9.12 24.65 16.43
C ILE A 585 -10.35 24.66 17.31
N GLU A 586 -11.53 24.81 16.72
CA GLU A 586 -12.81 24.83 17.42
C GLU A 586 -13.71 23.77 16.78
N ILE A 587 -14.14 22.80 17.56
CA ILE A 587 -14.99 21.69 17.13
C ILE A 587 -16.17 21.64 18.09
N THR A 588 -17.38 21.74 17.56
CA THR A 588 -18.63 21.62 18.31
C THR A 588 -19.23 20.25 18.03
N ASP A 589 -19.60 19.56 19.11
CA ASP A 589 -20.18 18.21 19.06
C ASP A 589 -19.37 17.24 18.19
N GLY A 590 -18.04 17.27 18.33
CA GLY A 590 -17.16 16.38 17.61
C GLY A 590 -17.40 14.92 17.98
N ARG A 591 -17.32 14.03 16.99
CA ARG A 591 -17.47 12.58 17.12
C ARG A 591 -16.26 11.88 16.56
N HIS A 592 -15.94 10.70 17.05
CA HIS A 592 -14.85 9.89 16.49
C HIS A 592 -15.36 9.15 15.24
N PRO A 593 -14.83 9.42 14.04
CA PRO A 593 -15.41 8.94 12.79
C PRO A 593 -15.59 7.43 12.73
N VAL A 594 -14.60 6.68 13.21
CA VAL A 594 -14.61 5.21 13.16
C VAL A 594 -15.37 4.61 14.35
N VAL A 595 -15.12 5.11 15.57
CA VAL A 595 -15.72 4.55 16.79
C VAL A 595 -17.23 4.74 16.81
N GLU A 596 -17.76 5.88 16.30
CA GLU A 596 -19.19 6.14 16.25
C GLU A 596 -19.97 5.07 15.48
N LYS A 597 -19.35 4.41 14.50
CA LYS A 597 -19.97 3.32 13.72
C LYS A 597 -20.06 2.00 14.49
N ASN A 598 -19.17 1.80 15.46
CA ASN A 598 -19.06 0.55 16.20
C ASN A 598 -19.84 0.56 17.53
N VAL A 599 -20.28 1.74 17.99
CA VAL A 599 -21.00 1.90 19.28
C VAL A 599 -22.50 1.80 19.05
N LYS A 600 -23.15 0.74 19.59
CA LYS A 600 -24.60 0.49 19.44
C LYS A 600 -25.47 1.46 20.24
N GLU A 601 -24.97 1.98 21.36
CA GLU A 601 -25.70 2.84 22.29
C GLU A 601 -25.68 4.34 21.91
N GLY A 602 -25.03 4.68 20.77
CA GLY A 602 -24.78 6.04 20.35
C GLY A 602 -23.47 6.61 20.90
N PHE A 603 -22.83 7.47 20.11
CA PHE A 603 -21.58 8.12 20.48
C PHE A 603 -21.85 9.44 21.23
N VAL A 604 -21.14 9.70 22.33
CA VAL A 604 -21.25 10.96 23.08
C VAL A 604 -20.35 12.02 22.43
N PRO A 605 -20.92 13.05 21.79
CA PRO A 605 -20.15 14.10 21.14
C PRO A 605 -19.46 15.02 22.15
N ASN A 606 -18.29 15.55 21.80
CA ASN A 606 -17.49 16.43 22.66
C ASN A 606 -17.04 17.69 21.94
N ASN A 607 -16.98 18.79 22.65
CA ASN A 607 -16.46 20.05 22.16
C ASN A 607 -14.94 20.12 22.38
N THR A 608 -14.25 20.80 21.47
CA THR A 608 -12.82 21.10 21.58
C THR A 608 -12.60 22.57 21.25
N MET A 609 -11.86 23.27 22.11
CA MET A 609 -11.43 24.64 21.86
C MET A 609 -9.95 24.74 22.16
N MET A 610 -9.16 25.02 21.12
CA MET A 610 -7.72 25.28 21.25
C MET A 610 -7.39 26.55 20.48
N ASN A 611 -6.53 27.39 21.04
CA ASN A 611 -6.08 28.61 20.39
C ASN A 611 -4.56 28.82 20.62
N ALA A 612 -3.98 29.83 20.00
CA ALA A 612 -2.57 30.14 20.13
C ALA A 612 -2.20 30.94 21.41
N ARG A 613 -3.20 31.31 22.25
CA ARG A 613 -3.00 32.19 23.41
C ARG A 613 -3.27 31.49 24.74
N ASP A 614 -4.53 31.26 25.06
CA ASP A 614 -4.99 30.89 26.41
C ASP A 614 -5.31 29.39 26.55
N ASP A 615 -5.72 28.75 25.48
CA ASP A 615 -6.11 27.33 25.43
C ASP A 615 -5.22 26.58 24.43
N ARG A 616 -3.90 26.71 24.56
CA ARG A 616 -2.97 26.09 23.62
C ARG A 616 -2.65 24.62 23.99
N LEU A 617 -2.50 24.38 25.29
CA LEU A 617 -2.19 23.10 25.87
C LEU A 617 -3.33 22.68 26.80
N ILE A 618 -3.95 21.57 26.54
CA ILE A 618 -5.03 21.00 27.32
C ILE A 618 -4.48 19.78 28.06
N ILE A 619 -4.47 19.87 29.40
CA ILE A 619 -4.19 18.73 30.29
C ILE A 619 -5.51 18.02 30.54
N LEU A 620 -5.58 16.75 30.15
CA LEU A 620 -6.78 15.92 30.26
C LEU A 620 -6.60 14.86 31.34
N THR A 621 -7.37 14.95 32.42
CA THR A 621 -7.35 14.01 33.54
C THR A 621 -8.59 13.13 33.56
N GLY A 622 -8.53 12.02 34.28
CA GLY A 622 -9.64 11.10 34.48
C GLY A 622 -9.24 9.65 34.36
N PRO A 623 -10.15 8.71 34.69
CA PRO A 623 -9.85 7.28 34.70
C PRO A 623 -9.56 6.70 33.31
N ASN A 624 -8.80 5.61 33.28
CA ASN A 624 -8.65 4.82 32.08
C ASN A 624 -10.01 4.22 31.70
N MET A 625 -10.20 3.88 30.44
CA MET A 625 -11.45 3.42 29.83
C MET A 625 -12.59 4.45 29.75
N ALA A 626 -12.42 5.65 30.32
CA ALA A 626 -13.43 6.70 30.22
C ALA A 626 -13.50 7.36 28.84
N GLY A 627 -12.51 7.16 27.97
CA GLY A 627 -12.49 7.62 26.58
C GLY A 627 -11.52 8.80 26.30
N LYS A 628 -10.52 9.06 27.16
CA LYS A 628 -9.49 10.11 26.93
C LYS A 628 -8.81 9.96 25.57
N SER A 629 -8.20 8.80 25.34
CA SER A 629 -7.48 8.50 24.10
C SER A 629 -8.38 8.56 22.86
N THR A 630 -9.66 8.12 23.00
CA THR A 630 -10.65 8.22 21.92
C THR A 630 -10.94 9.67 21.56
N TYR A 631 -11.12 10.54 22.56
CA TYR A 631 -11.34 11.97 22.36
C TYR A 631 -10.15 12.65 21.70
N MET A 632 -8.93 12.35 22.14
CA MET A 632 -7.73 12.95 21.55
C MET A 632 -7.52 12.53 20.11
N ARG A 633 -7.68 11.22 19.80
CA ARG A 633 -7.62 10.70 18.42
C ARG A 633 -8.73 11.31 17.55
N GLN A 634 -9.93 11.50 18.09
CA GLN A 634 -11.04 12.18 17.40
C GLN A 634 -10.63 13.57 16.91
N VAL A 635 -9.98 14.36 17.75
CA VAL A 635 -9.54 15.72 17.37
C VAL A 635 -8.50 15.65 16.25
N ALA A 636 -7.49 14.77 16.35
CA ALA A 636 -6.49 14.58 15.32
C ALA A 636 -7.09 14.14 13.99
N LEU A 637 -8.04 13.18 14.01
CA LEU A 637 -8.73 12.70 12.80
C LEU A 637 -9.61 13.79 12.18
N ILE A 638 -10.32 14.59 12.95
CA ILE A 638 -11.13 15.72 12.45
C ILE A 638 -10.21 16.75 11.77
N VAL A 639 -9.08 17.09 12.36
CA VAL A 639 -8.08 17.99 11.75
C VAL A 639 -7.56 17.40 10.45
N LEU A 640 -7.18 16.14 10.44
CA LEU A 640 -6.71 15.45 9.23
C LEU A 640 -7.78 15.41 8.13
N MET A 641 -9.02 15.05 8.47
CA MET A 641 -10.15 15.05 7.52
C MET A 641 -10.39 16.43 6.91
N ALA A 642 -10.29 17.49 7.68
CA ALA A 642 -10.36 18.85 7.16
C ALA A 642 -9.26 19.15 6.14
N HIS A 643 -8.02 18.71 6.41
CA HIS A 643 -6.86 18.92 5.53
C HIS A 643 -6.88 18.06 4.24
N ILE A 644 -7.57 16.95 4.22
CA ILE A 644 -7.79 16.21 2.96
C ILE A 644 -8.92 16.79 2.10
N GLY A 645 -9.64 17.80 2.61
CA GLY A 645 -10.80 18.41 1.95
C GLY A 645 -12.09 17.62 2.14
N SER A 646 -12.19 16.80 3.21
CA SER A 646 -13.41 16.08 3.58
C SER A 646 -14.25 16.89 4.58
N PHE A 647 -15.56 16.66 4.57
CA PHE A 647 -16.43 17.07 5.68
C PHE A 647 -16.10 16.25 6.92
N VAL A 648 -16.40 16.79 8.09
CA VAL A 648 -15.95 16.27 9.39
C VAL A 648 -17.11 15.88 10.31
N PRO A 649 -16.93 14.89 11.19
CA PRO A 649 -17.95 14.42 12.13
C PRO A 649 -18.13 15.41 13.29
N ALA A 650 -18.80 16.52 13.05
CA ALA A 650 -19.09 17.57 14.01
C ALA A 650 -20.39 18.31 13.62
N SER A 651 -20.96 19.10 14.56
CA SER A 651 -22.03 20.05 14.22
C SER A 651 -21.49 21.31 13.56
N ALA A 652 -20.29 21.75 13.97
CA ALA A 652 -19.53 22.84 13.36
C ALA A 652 -18.04 22.66 13.66
N ALA A 653 -17.19 23.05 12.72
CA ALA A 653 -15.75 23.00 12.91
C ALA A 653 -15.06 24.22 12.25
N SER A 654 -14.09 24.80 12.97
CA SER A 654 -13.16 25.81 12.46
C SER A 654 -11.74 25.32 12.74
N ILE A 655 -11.00 25.01 11.69
CA ILE A 655 -9.71 24.33 11.80
C ILE A 655 -8.62 25.24 11.21
N THR A 656 -7.60 25.55 12.00
CA THR A 656 -6.41 26.25 11.50
C THR A 656 -5.49 25.29 10.78
N ILE A 657 -4.80 25.79 9.75
CA ILE A 657 -3.76 25.02 9.05
C ILE A 657 -2.74 24.48 10.06
N THR A 658 -2.55 23.19 10.00
CA THR A 658 -1.64 22.41 10.84
C THR A 658 -0.57 21.81 9.95
N ASP A 659 0.69 22.06 10.29
CA ASP A 659 1.83 21.59 9.48
C ASP A 659 2.22 20.15 9.78
N LYS A 660 2.04 19.74 11.06
CA LYS A 660 2.40 18.38 11.50
C LYS A 660 1.40 17.87 12.55
N ILE A 661 1.15 16.57 12.50
CA ILE A 661 0.45 15.86 13.58
C ILE A 661 1.40 14.82 14.15
N PHE A 662 1.62 14.91 15.48
CA PHE A 662 2.36 13.90 16.22
C PHE A 662 1.47 13.27 17.28
N THR A 663 1.54 11.95 17.38
CA THR A 663 0.82 11.21 18.41
C THR A 663 1.73 10.29 19.19
N ARG A 664 1.62 10.34 20.51
CA ARG A 664 2.16 9.36 21.43
C ARG A 664 1.00 8.74 22.19
N VAL A 665 0.62 7.53 21.85
CA VAL A 665 -0.50 6.79 22.44
C VAL A 665 -0.03 5.40 22.80
N GLY A 666 -0.09 5.02 24.06
CA GLY A 666 0.21 3.74 24.67
C GLY A 666 1.15 2.79 23.91
N ALA A 667 2.21 2.29 24.49
CA ALA A 667 3.15 1.38 23.85
C ALA A 667 2.46 0.06 23.47
N SER A 668 2.51 -0.34 22.21
CA SER A 668 2.42 -1.75 21.86
C SER A 668 3.79 -2.36 22.20
N ASP A 669 3.82 -3.41 23.05
CA ASP A 669 5.04 -4.14 23.36
C ASP A 669 5.72 -4.60 22.07
N SER A 670 6.82 -3.94 21.72
CA SER A 670 7.68 -4.37 20.64
C SER A 670 8.73 -5.34 21.17
N LEU A 671 8.30 -6.55 21.49
CA LEU A 671 9.17 -7.64 21.95
C LEU A 671 10.30 -7.95 20.95
N ALA A 672 10.08 -7.61 19.66
CA ALA A 672 11.04 -7.88 18.59
C ALA A 672 12.28 -6.95 18.60
N SER A 673 12.19 -5.74 19.17
CA SER A 673 13.29 -4.78 19.17
C SER A 673 14.24 -4.87 20.35
N GLY A 674 13.92 -5.66 21.38
CA GLY A 674 14.71 -5.78 22.62
C GLY A 674 14.87 -4.50 23.42
N GLN A 675 14.15 -3.43 23.07
CA GLN A 675 14.18 -2.14 23.77
C GLN A 675 13.15 -2.12 24.90
N SER A 676 13.50 -1.49 26.01
CA SER A 676 12.55 -1.23 27.08
C SER A 676 11.41 -0.33 26.58
N THR A 677 10.16 -0.60 27.00
CA THR A 677 9.01 0.23 26.70
C THR A 677 9.23 1.71 27.05
N PHE A 678 9.96 1.98 28.10
CA PHE A 678 10.34 3.32 28.52
C PHE A 678 11.31 3.98 27.52
N MET A 679 12.30 3.24 26.99
CA MET A 679 13.24 3.76 25.99
C MET A 679 12.52 4.11 24.67
N VAL A 680 11.57 3.26 24.25
CA VAL A 680 10.74 3.55 23.07
C VAL A 680 9.92 4.81 23.30
N GLU A 681 9.29 4.94 24.46
CA GLU A 681 8.53 6.13 24.87
C GLU A 681 9.38 7.41 24.82
N MET A 682 10.59 7.38 25.39
CA MET A 682 11.49 8.52 25.37
C MET A 682 12.00 8.85 23.97
N SER A 683 12.23 7.87 23.13
CA SER A 683 12.62 8.08 21.72
C SER A 683 11.50 8.75 20.91
N GLU A 684 10.25 8.33 21.10
CA GLU A 684 9.08 8.95 20.47
C GLU A 684 8.93 10.41 20.93
N MET A 685 9.05 10.65 22.23
CA MET A 685 9.00 12.01 22.77
C MET A 685 10.14 12.89 22.26
N SER A 686 11.35 12.36 22.18
CA SER A 686 12.49 13.06 21.59
C SER A 686 12.22 13.47 20.14
N ASN A 687 11.63 12.55 19.33
CA ASN A 687 11.25 12.86 17.97
C ASN A 687 10.22 14.00 17.92
N ILE A 688 9.18 13.95 18.75
CA ILE A 688 8.14 14.98 18.82
C ILE A 688 8.75 16.34 19.20
N LEU A 689 9.48 16.43 20.30
CA LEU A 689 10.03 17.70 20.81
C LEU A 689 11.04 18.34 19.86
N ASN A 690 11.82 17.54 19.13
CA ASN A 690 12.82 18.04 18.18
C ASN A 690 12.22 18.46 16.82
N ASN A 691 10.99 18.07 16.48
CA ASN A 691 10.41 18.30 15.16
C ASN A 691 9.10 19.09 15.21
N ALA A 692 8.47 19.24 16.37
CA ALA A 692 7.25 20.04 16.54
C ALA A 692 7.49 21.53 16.31
N THR A 693 6.49 22.21 15.78
CA THR A 693 6.45 23.66 15.56
C THR A 693 5.24 24.26 16.25
N SER A 694 5.14 25.57 16.30
CA SER A 694 3.97 26.28 16.85
C SER A 694 2.65 26.02 16.09
N ASN A 695 2.74 25.53 14.84
CA ASN A 695 1.58 25.14 14.03
C ASN A 695 1.23 23.65 14.12
N SER A 696 2.03 22.87 14.85
CA SER A 696 1.80 21.44 15.00
C SER A 696 0.67 21.12 15.99
N LEU A 697 0.07 19.95 15.82
CA LEU A 697 -0.90 19.35 16.75
C LEU A 697 -0.25 18.13 17.41
N LEU A 698 -0.12 18.17 18.73
CA LEU A 698 0.45 17.09 19.54
C LEU A 698 -0.64 16.36 20.30
N ILE A 699 -0.65 15.05 20.23
CA ILE A 699 -1.53 14.15 20.97
C ILE A 699 -0.66 13.26 21.84
N ILE A 700 -0.62 13.52 23.12
CA ILE A 700 0.29 12.86 24.06
C ILE A 700 -0.54 12.15 25.13
N ASP A 701 -0.48 10.83 25.14
CA ASP A 701 -1.23 9.98 26.05
C ASP A 701 -0.27 9.27 27.01
N GLU A 702 -0.30 9.67 28.27
CA GLU A 702 0.30 9.00 29.42
C GLU A 702 1.83 8.82 29.34
N ILE A 703 2.59 9.87 29.52
CA ILE A 703 4.07 9.83 29.63
C ILE A 703 4.51 9.46 31.06
N GLY A 704 5.63 8.71 31.14
CA GLY A 704 6.32 8.43 32.41
C GLY A 704 5.81 7.17 33.11
N ARG A 705 5.04 6.30 32.46
CA ARG A 705 4.53 5.06 33.08
C ARG A 705 5.60 3.96 33.22
N GLY A 706 6.64 3.99 32.41
CA GLY A 706 7.66 2.94 32.35
C GLY A 706 8.77 3.06 33.40
N THR A 707 8.68 4.02 34.34
CA THR A 707 9.69 4.30 35.36
C THR A 707 9.07 4.59 36.74
N SER A 708 9.89 5.00 37.74
CA SER A 708 9.36 5.38 39.05
C SER A 708 8.42 6.58 38.96
N THR A 709 7.46 6.67 39.88
CA THR A 709 6.42 7.72 39.88
C THR A 709 7.02 9.13 39.84
N PHE A 710 8.03 9.39 40.65
CA PHE A 710 8.69 10.72 40.72
C PHE A 710 9.49 11.05 39.47
N ASP A 711 10.21 10.08 38.90
CA ASP A 711 10.94 10.29 37.64
C ASP A 711 9.96 10.54 36.49
N GLY A 712 8.89 9.75 36.41
CA GLY A 712 7.84 9.90 35.41
C GLY A 712 7.14 11.26 35.48
N LEU A 713 6.78 11.71 36.70
CA LEU A 713 6.19 13.02 36.94
C LEU A 713 7.15 14.15 36.56
N SER A 714 8.41 14.04 36.94
CA SER A 714 9.43 15.04 36.63
C SER A 714 9.66 15.21 35.13
N ILE A 715 9.72 14.11 34.41
CA ILE A 715 9.83 14.10 32.93
C ILE A 715 8.58 14.72 32.29
N ALA A 716 7.39 14.28 32.72
CA ALA A 716 6.13 14.82 32.18
C ALA A 716 5.97 16.32 32.42
N TRP A 717 6.36 16.79 33.60
CA TRP A 717 6.37 18.20 33.96
C TRP A 717 7.30 19.01 33.05
N ALA A 718 8.56 18.58 32.92
CA ALA A 718 9.55 19.25 32.08
C ALA A 718 9.14 19.26 30.60
N VAL A 719 8.54 18.18 30.11
CA VAL A 719 7.98 18.10 28.74
C VAL A 719 6.86 19.13 28.55
N LEU A 720 5.95 19.26 29.51
CA LEU A 720 4.88 20.26 29.45
C LEU A 720 5.41 21.69 29.46
N GLU A 721 6.42 22.00 30.32
CA GLU A 721 7.07 23.29 30.30
C GLU A 721 7.74 23.62 28.98
N TYR A 722 8.45 22.64 28.38
CA TYR A 722 9.09 22.81 27.08
C TYR A 722 8.07 23.08 25.96
N ILE A 723 6.95 22.35 25.95
CA ILE A 723 5.90 22.54 24.95
C ILE A 723 5.16 23.87 25.18
N ALA A 724 4.95 24.26 26.43
CA ALA A 724 4.29 25.51 26.79
C ALA A 724 5.12 26.75 26.41
N ASP A 725 6.42 26.61 26.32
CA ASP A 725 7.33 27.69 25.91
C ASP A 725 7.17 27.99 24.41
N LYS A 726 6.72 29.20 24.08
CA LYS A 726 6.51 29.67 22.71
C LYS A 726 7.80 29.81 21.89
N GLU A 727 8.92 30.05 22.54
CA GLU A 727 10.21 30.21 21.89
C GLU A 727 10.81 28.86 21.51
N ARG A 728 10.48 27.80 22.28
CA ARG A 728 10.99 26.45 22.05
C ARG A 728 10.07 25.60 21.16
N CYS A 729 8.77 25.57 21.47
CA CYS A 729 7.80 24.73 20.75
C CYS A 729 6.51 25.47 20.46
N GLY A 730 5.69 25.79 21.49
CA GLY A 730 4.44 26.51 21.35
C GLY A 730 3.33 25.76 20.60
N ALA A 731 3.43 24.46 20.43
CA ALA A 731 2.46 23.63 19.69
C ALA A 731 1.10 23.52 20.40
N LYS A 732 0.02 23.33 19.63
CA LYS A 732 -1.29 22.96 20.17
C LYS A 732 -1.22 21.51 20.65
N THR A 733 -1.53 21.29 21.94
CA THR A 733 -1.29 19.99 22.57
C THR A 733 -2.49 19.51 23.36
N LEU A 734 -2.88 18.25 23.14
CA LEU A 734 -3.75 17.49 24.04
C LEU A 734 -2.87 16.49 24.80
N PHE A 735 -2.82 16.64 26.11
CA PHE A 735 -1.97 15.86 26.99
C PHE A 735 -2.82 15.12 28.03
N ALA A 736 -2.95 13.81 27.89
CA ALA A 736 -3.63 13.00 28.89
C ALA A 736 -2.63 12.48 29.93
N THR A 737 -3.02 12.52 31.17
CA THR A 737 -2.18 12.10 32.30
C THR A 737 -2.99 11.50 33.45
N HIS A 738 -2.30 10.72 34.27
CA HIS A 738 -2.76 10.28 35.59
C HIS A 738 -2.14 11.05 36.74
N TYR A 739 -1.12 11.86 36.43
CA TYR A 739 -0.48 12.72 37.42
C TYR A 739 -1.37 13.93 37.68
N HIS A 740 -2.04 13.96 38.84
CA HIS A 740 -2.91 15.07 39.24
C HIS A 740 -2.13 16.34 39.49
N GLU A 741 -0.87 16.21 39.90
CA GLU A 741 0.04 17.29 40.21
C GLU A 741 0.28 18.19 38.98
N LEU A 742 0.23 17.64 37.78
CA LEU A 742 0.36 18.40 36.53
C LEU A 742 -0.77 19.40 36.31
N THR A 743 -1.91 19.24 36.99
CA THR A 743 -3.03 20.21 36.90
C THR A 743 -2.70 21.55 37.54
N GLU A 744 -1.68 21.60 38.44
CA GLU A 744 -1.21 22.83 39.04
C GLU A 744 -0.53 23.77 38.03
N LEU A 745 -0.14 23.26 36.87
CA LEU A 745 0.46 24.08 35.80
C LEU A 745 -0.55 25.10 35.21
N GLU A 746 -1.85 24.90 35.36
CA GLU A 746 -2.84 25.92 35.04
C GLU A 746 -2.73 27.08 36.00
N GLY A 747 -2.47 28.25 35.48
CA GLY A 747 -2.25 29.46 36.28
C GLY A 747 -0.75 29.77 36.55
N LYS A 748 0.14 28.77 36.50
CA LYS A 748 1.59 28.95 36.60
C LYS A 748 2.22 29.21 35.23
N LEU A 749 1.71 28.55 34.19
CA LEU A 749 2.19 28.71 32.81
C LEU A 749 1.05 29.23 31.91
N GLN A 750 1.38 30.14 31.00
CA GLN A 750 0.42 30.69 30.05
C GLN A 750 0.03 29.70 28.99
N GLY A 751 -1.26 29.60 28.67
CA GLY A 751 -1.79 28.78 27.58
C GLY A 751 -2.10 27.34 27.97
N ILE A 752 -2.04 27.01 29.26
CA ILE A 752 -2.43 25.69 29.80
C ILE A 752 -3.84 25.76 30.39
N LYS A 753 -4.64 24.74 30.09
CA LYS A 753 -5.99 24.55 30.64
C LYS A 753 -6.23 23.11 31.05
N ASN A 754 -6.87 22.94 32.18
CA ASN A 754 -7.26 21.63 32.68
C ASN A 754 -8.65 21.24 32.23
N TYR A 755 -8.77 20.00 31.76
CA TYR A 755 -10.03 19.36 31.44
C TYR A 755 -10.09 17.98 32.06
N ARG A 756 -11.30 17.51 32.33
CA ARG A 756 -11.53 16.16 32.86
C ARG A 756 -12.63 15.44 32.13
N ILE A 757 -12.61 14.13 32.17
CA ILE A 757 -13.78 13.34 31.78
C ILE A 757 -14.78 13.34 32.93
N SER A 758 -16.03 13.68 32.60
CA SER A 758 -17.13 13.67 33.54
C SER A 758 -17.51 12.23 33.93
N VAL A 759 -17.55 12.00 35.22
CA VAL A 759 -17.94 10.74 35.86
C VAL A 759 -19.10 11.03 36.79
N LYS A 760 -20.11 10.16 36.80
CA LYS A 760 -21.22 10.22 37.76
C LYS A 760 -21.03 9.08 38.76
N GLU A 761 -20.90 9.42 40.02
CA GLU A 761 -20.90 8.47 41.13
C GLU A 761 -22.35 8.09 41.48
N VAL A 762 -22.65 6.79 41.53
CA VAL A 762 -23.97 6.25 41.93
C VAL A 762 -23.72 5.24 43.01
N GLY A 763 -23.74 5.70 44.25
CA GLY A 763 -23.31 4.91 45.40
C GLY A 763 -21.83 4.59 45.33
N ASP A 764 -21.48 3.30 45.38
CA ASP A 764 -20.12 2.81 45.20
C ASP A 764 -19.73 2.58 43.71
N ASP A 765 -20.68 2.73 42.76
CA ASP A 765 -20.46 2.54 41.33
C ASP A 765 -20.20 3.84 40.63
N ILE A 766 -19.46 3.73 39.47
CA ILE A 766 -19.18 4.87 38.60
C ILE A 766 -19.78 4.63 37.23
N ILE A 767 -20.39 5.70 36.70
CA ILE A 767 -20.89 5.77 35.33
C ILE A 767 -20.02 6.75 34.56
N PHE A 768 -19.34 6.30 33.52
CA PHE A 768 -18.58 7.17 32.64
C PHE A 768 -19.53 7.91 31.69
N LEU A 769 -19.71 9.21 31.89
CA LEU A 769 -20.53 10.03 31.01
C LEU A 769 -19.87 10.32 29.67
N ARG A 770 -18.56 10.01 29.55
CA ARG A 770 -17.75 10.24 28.33
C ARG A 770 -17.76 11.68 27.81
N LYS A 771 -18.11 12.64 28.68
CA LYS A 771 -18.18 14.08 28.36
C LYS A 771 -16.95 14.79 28.95
N ILE A 772 -16.25 15.54 28.08
CA ILE A 772 -15.10 16.36 28.47
C ILE A 772 -15.63 17.69 29.00
N VAL A 773 -15.18 18.04 30.22
CA VAL A 773 -15.57 19.28 30.91
C VAL A 773 -14.32 19.98 31.46
N ARG A 774 -14.40 21.31 31.62
CA ARG A 774 -13.30 22.10 32.16
C ARG A 774 -13.09 21.80 33.65
N GLY A 775 -11.83 21.84 34.10
CA GLY A 775 -11.41 21.62 35.49
C GLY A 775 -10.57 20.34 35.64
N GLY A 776 -9.80 20.25 36.68
CA GLY A 776 -9.04 19.07 37.07
C GLY A 776 -9.91 17.98 37.69
N ALA A 777 -9.45 16.74 37.72
CA ALA A 777 -10.06 15.65 38.48
C ALA A 777 -9.40 15.60 39.87
N ASP A 778 -10.19 15.75 40.90
CA ASP A 778 -9.70 15.78 42.30
C ASP A 778 -9.53 14.39 42.91
N LYS A 779 -10.01 13.33 42.22
CA LYS A 779 -9.98 11.93 42.71
C LYS A 779 -9.50 10.96 41.62
N SER A 780 -8.76 9.97 42.07
CA SER A 780 -8.42 8.81 41.23
C SER A 780 -9.57 7.77 41.31
N PHE A 781 -9.92 7.14 40.19
CA PHE A 781 -10.97 6.12 40.10
C PHE A 781 -10.44 4.72 39.85
N GLY A 782 -9.14 4.47 40.12
CA GLY A 782 -8.49 3.19 39.83
C GLY A 782 -9.14 2.01 40.53
N ILE A 783 -9.52 2.16 41.79
CA ILE A 783 -10.15 1.11 42.59
C ILE A 783 -11.56 0.77 42.08
N GLN A 784 -12.31 1.79 41.64
CA GLN A 784 -13.64 1.64 41.05
C GLN A 784 -13.55 0.89 39.71
N VAL A 785 -12.57 1.22 38.88
CA VAL A 785 -12.29 0.51 37.61
C VAL A 785 -11.90 -0.94 37.88
N ALA A 786 -11.06 -1.19 38.89
CA ALA A 786 -10.68 -2.55 39.28
C ALA A 786 -11.90 -3.40 39.72
N ARG A 787 -12.86 -2.78 40.39
CA ARG A 787 -14.12 -3.42 40.75
C ARG A 787 -14.98 -3.74 39.52
N LEU A 788 -15.11 -2.82 38.60
CA LEU A 788 -15.81 -3.02 37.30
C LEU A 788 -15.16 -4.13 36.48
N ALA A 789 -13.84 -4.31 36.59
CA ALA A 789 -13.09 -5.39 35.96
C ALA A 789 -13.31 -6.77 36.66
N GLY A 790 -14.01 -6.82 37.79
CA GLY A 790 -14.35 -8.06 38.47
C GLY A 790 -13.30 -8.53 39.49
N LEU A 791 -12.44 -7.65 40.01
CA LEU A 791 -11.54 -8.03 41.11
C LEU A 791 -12.32 -8.45 42.37
N PRO A 792 -11.80 -9.41 43.16
CA PRO A 792 -12.44 -9.85 44.38
C PRO A 792 -12.71 -8.70 45.38
N GLN A 793 -13.88 -8.73 46.02
CA GLN A 793 -14.31 -7.64 46.90
C GLN A 793 -13.38 -7.42 48.11
N GLU A 794 -12.73 -8.46 48.60
CA GLU A 794 -11.74 -8.38 49.69
C GLU A 794 -10.52 -7.55 49.28
N VAL A 795 -10.04 -7.72 48.02
CA VAL A 795 -8.93 -6.93 47.43
C VAL A 795 -9.35 -5.47 47.28
N ILE A 796 -10.58 -5.22 46.79
CA ILE A 796 -11.10 -3.88 46.61
C ILE A 796 -11.20 -3.14 47.94
N LYS A 797 -11.71 -3.82 48.98
CA LYS A 797 -11.82 -3.24 50.34
C LYS A 797 -10.45 -2.86 50.88
N ARG A 798 -9.50 -3.81 50.83
CA ARG A 798 -8.14 -3.54 51.33
C ARG A 798 -7.45 -2.41 50.56
N ALA A 799 -7.65 -2.37 49.22
CA ALA A 799 -7.12 -1.28 48.39
C ALA A 799 -7.68 0.09 48.80
N LYS A 800 -8.97 0.20 49.17
CA LYS A 800 -9.56 1.43 49.70
C LYS A 800 -8.92 1.84 51.03
N ASP A 801 -8.70 0.89 51.94
CA ASP A 801 -8.09 1.15 53.22
C ASP A 801 -6.65 1.66 53.06
N ILE A 802 -5.84 1.00 52.18
CA ILE A 802 -4.47 1.44 51.86
C ILE A 802 -4.46 2.81 51.22
N LEU A 803 -5.36 3.10 50.26
CA LEU A 803 -5.44 4.41 49.62
C LEU A 803 -5.68 5.52 50.68
N HIS A 804 -6.60 5.28 51.61
CA HIS A 804 -6.89 6.23 52.69
C HIS A 804 -5.66 6.45 53.61
N GLU A 805 -4.90 5.41 53.90
CA GLU A 805 -3.66 5.48 54.70
C GLU A 805 -2.58 6.32 53.95
N LEU A 806 -2.44 6.14 52.65
CA LEU A 806 -1.50 6.89 51.80
C LEU A 806 -1.90 8.36 51.66
N GLU A 807 -3.18 8.65 51.37
CA GLU A 807 -3.66 10.04 51.26
C GLU A 807 -3.51 10.79 52.60
N ALA A 808 -3.69 10.11 53.72
CA ALA A 808 -3.49 10.72 55.04
C ALA A 808 -2.01 11.01 55.35
N SER A 809 -1.06 10.27 54.74
CA SER A 809 0.39 10.53 54.90
C SER A 809 0.90 11.64 53.97
N ASP A 810 0.29 11.82 52.82
CA ASP A 810 0.67 12.87 51.83
C ASP A 810 0.26 14.30 52.26
N ILE A 811 -0.74 14.44 53.13
CA ILE A 811 -1.18 15.76 53.65
C ILE A 811 -0.09 16.48 54.47
N ASN A 812 0.97 15.78 54.85
CA ASN A 812 2.08 16.39 55.66
C ASN A 812 3.28 16.91 54.84
N ILE A 813 3.20 16.91 53.51
CA ILE A 813 4.26 17.45 52.65
C ILE A 813 3.80 18.83 52.12
N ASP A 814 4.39 19.92 52.66
CA ASP A 814 4.16 21.31 52.26
C ASP A 814 4.63 21.52 50.81
N HIS A 815 3.71 21.50 49.83
CA HIS A 815 4.01 21.67 48.40
C HIS A 815 4.43 23.09 48.00
N ASP A 816 4.21 24.10 48.81
CA ASP A 816 4.53 25.51 48.50
C ASP A 816 6.03 25.86 48.48
N SER A 817 6.89 24.96 49.01
CA SER A 817 8.31 25.27 49.13
C SER A 817 9.19 24.97 47.93
N ILE A 818 8.68 24.30 46.92
CA ILE A 818 9.49 23.79 45.77
C ILE A 818 9.62 24.88 44.69
N LEU A 819 8.63 25.74 44.52
CA LEU A 819 8.57 26.71 43.42
C LEU A 819 9.13 28.10 43.70
N ASP A 820 9.15 28.53 44.96
CA ASP A 820 9.78 29.82 45.32
C ASP A 820 11.31 29.83 45.17
N LYS A 821 11.93 28.65 45.05
CA LYS A 821 13.38 28.50 44.85
C LYS A 821 13.82 28.49 43.39
N ALA A 822 12.92 28.32 42.44
CA ALA A 822 13.24 28.29 41.01
C ALA A 822 13.46 29.71 40.41
N ASN A 823 12.95 30.76 41.04
CA ASN A 823 13.06 32.16 40.56
C ASN A 823 14.28 32.95 41.06
N ALA A 824 15.16 32.37 41.91
CA ALA A 824 16.40 32.98 42.32
C ALA A 824 17.56 32.35 41.54
N GLY A 825 17.98 33.02 40.48
CA GLY A 825 19.07 32.57 39.61
C GLY A 825 20.38 32.31 40.32
N ALA A 826 20.73 31.06 40.53
CA ALA A 826 22.05 30.45 40.57
C ALA A 826 21.90 28.91 40.65
N PRO A 827 22.73 28.09 39.99
CA PRO A 827 22.61 26.64 40.07
C PRO A 827 23.05 26.15 41.44
N GLN A 828 22.11 25.94 42.33
CA GLN A 828 22.32 25.17 43.55
C GLN A 828 21.89 23.74 43.30
N GLN A 829 22.84 22.83 43.31
CA GLN A 829 22.66 21.39 43.32
C GLN A 829 21.74 21.02 44.47
N ILE A 830 20.53 20.58 44.19
CA ILE A 830 19.61 20.07 45.23
C ILE A 830 20.12 18.70 45.66
N THR A 831 20.79 18.67 46.81
CA THR A 831 21.10 17.42 47.52
C THR A 831 19.80 16.99 48.23
N LEU A 832 19.26 15.83 47.85
CA LEU A 832 18.06 15.22 48.42
C LEU A 832 18.25 14.76 49.88
N PHE A 833 19.44 14.90 50.43
CA PHE A 833 19.78 14.68 51.83
C PHE A 833 20.35 15.98 52.40
N GLY A 834 19.66 16.58 53.31
CA GLY A 834 20.24 17.64 54.15
C GLY A 834 21.49 17.11 54.87
N PRO A 835 22.45 17.98 55.27
CA PRO A 835 23.64 17.52 56.00
C PRO A 835 23.20 16.84 57.30
N ALA A 836 23.37 15.49 57.36
CA ALA A 836 23.16 14.75 58.58
C ALA A 836 24.04 15.38 59.68
N SER A 837 23.47 15.66 60.85
CA SER A 837 24.23 16.15 61.97
C SER A 837 25.25 15.15 62.41
N PRO A 838 26.37 15.56 63.07
CA PRO A 838 27.33 14.56 63.64
C PRO A 838 26.69 13.55 64.54
N ASP A 839 25.56 13.86 65.15
CA ASP A 839 24.80 12.97 66.02
C ASP A 839 24.09 11.84 65.24
N ASP A 840 23.64 12.09 63.96
CA ASP A 840 22.93 11.07 63.18
C ASP A 840 23.83 9.91 62.78
N ILE A 841 25.08 10.17 62.35
CA ILE A 841 26.06 9.12 62.02
C ILE A 841 26.43 8.31 63.24
N MET A 842 26.59 8.96 64.38
CA MET A 842 26.93 8.32 65.67
C MET A 842 25.74 7.55 66.22
N GLN A 843 24.53 7.97 65.96
CA GLN A 843 23.31 7.33 66.41
C GLN A 843 23.00 6.11 65.56
N GLU A 844 23.26 6.16 64.30
CA GLU A 844 23.11 5.03 63.34
C GLU A 844 24.16 3.93 63.67
N LEU A 845 25.42 4.30 63.93
CA LEU A 845 26.49 3.39 64.39
C LEU A 845 26.19 2.74 65.73
N ARG A 846 25.53 3.44 66.67
CA ARG A 846 25.12 2.88 67.94
C ARG A 846 23.99 1.88 67.86
N ASN A 847 23.11 2.01 66.83
CA ASN A 847 21.96 1.16 66.66
C ASN A 847 22.22 -0.09 65.83
N VAL A 848 23.43 -0.27 65.27
CA VAL A 848 23.81 -1.43 64.48
C VAL A 848 24.02 -2.65 65.38
N ASP A 849 23.24 -3.68 65.20
CA ASP A 849 23.51 -4.98 65.83
C ASP A 849 24.56 -5.76 65.04
N VAL A 850 25.79 -5.67 65.44
CA VAL A 850 26.97 -6.27 64.77
C VAL A 850 26.87 -7.80 64.68
N ASN A 851 26.04 -8.45 65.49
CA ASN A 851 25.90 -9.93 65.51
C ASN A 851 24.85 -10.42 64.52
N SER A 852 23.98 -9.55 63.98
CA SER A 852 22.91 -9.90 63.05
C SER A 852 23.22 -9.47 61.62
N ILE A 853 24.30 -8.70 61.38
CA ILE A 853 24.65 -8.12 60.06
C ILE A 853 25.65 -9.03 59.33
N THR A 854 25.43 -9.26 58.05
CA THR A 854 26.34 -10.05 57.19
C THR A 854 27.58 -9.22 56.82
N PRO A 855 28.74 -9.85 56.49
CA PRO A 855 29.95 -9.14 56.11
C PRO A 855 29.77 -8.17 54.92
N MET A 856 28.87 -8.48 53.98
CA MET A 856 28.62 -7.65 52.84
C MET A 856 27.76 -6.41 53.17
N GLU A 857 26.79 -6.58 54.04
CA GLU A 857 25.96 -5.48 54.55
C GLU A 857 26.81 -4.56 55.44
N ALA A 858 27.72 -5.09 56.27
CA ALA A 858 28.64 -4.30 57.04
C ALA A 858 29.58 -3.46 56.19
N LEU A 859 30.11 -4.03 55.10
CA LEU A 859 30.96 -3.32 54.13
C LEU A 859 30.21 -2.18 53.42
N ASN A 860 28.98 -2.42 52.96
CA ASN A 860 28.13 -1.43 52.33
C ASN A 860 27.77 -0.30 53.30
N MET A 861 27.46 -0.60 54.52
CA MET A 861 27.16 0.38 55.58
C MET A 861 28.38 1.25 55.93
N ILE A 862 29.53 0.63 56.06
CA ILE A 862 30.82 1.38 56.28
C ILE A 862 31.10 2.29 55.08
N TYR A 863 30.87 1.82 53.84
CA TYR A 863 31.07 2.59 52.63
C TYR A 863 30.13 3.81 52.58
N ASP A 864 28.87 3.64 52.92
CA ASP A 864 27.87 4.70 52.97
C ASP A 864 28.18 5.72 54.07
N LEU A 865 28.51 5.28 55.25
CA LEU A 865 28.95 6.16 56.36
C LEU A 865 30.22 6.92 56.02
N HIS A 866 31.18 6.29 55.35
CA HIS A 866 32.39 6.94 54.85
C HIS A 866 32.13 8.01 53.83
N LEU A 867 31.25 7.73 52.83
CA LEU A 867 30.81 8.70 51.82
C LEU A 867 30.14 9.91 52.48
N ARG A 868 29.22 9.69 53.41
CA ARG A 868 28.54 10.76 54.17
C ARG A 868 29.50 11.55 55.07
N ALA A 869 30.53 10.92 55.62
CA ALA A 869 31.55 11.60 56.40
C ALA A 869 32.56 12.37 55.54
N LYS A 870 32.77 11.99 54.26
CA LYS A 870 33.72 12.64 53.33
C LYS A 870 33.06 13.82 52.57
N LEU A 871 31.75 13.89 52.51
CA LEU A 871 30.99 15.01 51.96
C LEU A 871 30.87 16.21 52.91
N ARG A 872 31.56 16.13 54.04
CA ARG A 872 31.85 17.22 54.98
C ARG A 872 33.27 17.74 54.72
#